data_65ffc266bd739c67968db75ba9b35b17
#
_entry.id   65ffc266bd739c67968db75ba9b35b17
#
_cell.length_a   1.000
_cell.length_b   1.000
_cell.length_c   1.000
_cell.angle_alpha   90.00
_cell.angle_beta   90.00
_cell.angle_gamma   90.00
#
_symmetry.space_group_name_H-M   'P 1'
#
loop_
_entity.id
_entity.type
_entity.pdbx_description
1 polymer ?
#
loop_
_entity_poly.entity_id
_entity_poly.type
_entity_poly.pdbx_seq_one_letter_code
_entity_poly.pdbx_strand_id
1 'polypeptide(L)'
;MEMNKLLDEYGRYTFNDETMKERIPKSTYKAFHEALDKGEPLSKEVATVIANAMKIWAVENGATHFTHWFMPMTGLTAEKHDAFLEPDGNGGAVLEFSGKTLRKGEPDASSFPSGGIRATFEARGYTAWDCTSPAFVKDGSLYIPTLFCSYTGEALDKKTPLLRACDALSASATNLLNKIGLEDVRKVTASVGAEQEYFLVLDEYWQKRIDLKLTGRTLYGASAPKGQELEDHYFGSIKRKVGAFMKDLDNELWKYGIPSKTKHNEVAPAQHEVACVYTVANVTADNNALVMQLSQDIAKKHGLRCLLHEKPFEGVNGSGKHNNWSLLTNTGINLFSPGPDPINNKPFLATLACAIKGVDEYAELLRLSAACAGNDHRLGANEAPPAIVSAFVGDDLNKVIKAIIDGEELNKTTGERFTTGVSVIPDFSKDSTDRNRTSPFAFTGNKFEFRMVGSSQSVAAVNTMLNAIMAEEYDQMAAKLDAGESLDDIIREFFKNHERIIFNGDGYSEEWKEEAARRGLPNHANSVDACACLKKPEIREMFVKHGVFTEAEIDSRYDIQLDNYAKTIRVEALTALSMAKTELYPAYVKACGTLANDAKEVAKASVDNTFMVEDLKVLTSLLSTMREQMITLEDAINKAESTDSSTLDTATAWKDLVIPAMDALRATADSLETKVSAQQYPIPNYIDLLFGI
;
A
#
# COMPACT_ATOMS: atom_id res chain seq x y z
N MET A 1 -0.26 -38.46 1.68
CA MET A 1 -1.45 -38.12 2.48
C MET A 1 -1.51 -36.62 2.81
N GLU A 2 -0.40 -35.98 3.22
CA GLU A 2 -0.40 -34.52 3.53
C GLU A 2 -0.55 -33.61 2.31
N MET A 3 0.00 -33.98 1.16
CA MET A 3 -0.06 -33.16 -0.05
C MET A 3 -1.48 -33.05 -0.64
N ASN A 4 -2.27 -34.12 -0.63
CA ASN A 4 -3.67 -34.08 -1.03
C ASN A 4 -4.48 -33.16 -0.09
N LYS A 5 -4.18 -33.19 1.20
CA LYS A 5 -4.86 -32.33 2.18
C LYS A 5 -4.65 -30.82 1.91
N LEU A 6 -3.47 -30.39 1.46
CA LEU A 6 -3.23 -28.98 1.10
C LEU A 6 -4.04 -28.56 -0.12
N LEU A 7 -4.13 -29.42 -1.13
CA LEU A 7 -4.96 -29.15 -2.32
C LEU A 7 -6.45 -29.06 -1.97
N ASP A 8 -6.92 -29.96 -1.10
CA ASP A 8 -8.33 -29.99 -0.65
C ASP A 8 -8.69 -28.77 0.23
N GLU A 9 -7.72 -28.19 0.92
CA GLU A 9 -7.92 -27.00 1.77
C GLU A 9 -7.79 -25.67 0.99
N TYR A 10 -7.20 -25.68 -0.21
CA TYR A 10 -7.02 -24.44 -1.00
C TYR A 10 -8.36 -23.89 -1.49
N GLY A 11 -8.65 -22.64 -1.12
CA GLY A 11 -9.91 -21.97 -1.48
C GLY A 11 -11.15 -22.49 -0.76
N ARG A 12 -10.99 -23.35 0.26
CA ARG A 12 -12.12 -23.97 0.99
C ARG A 12 -13.11 -22.95 1.55
N TYR A 13 -12.62 -21.81 2.02
CA TYR A 13 -13.45 -20.77 2.59
C TYR A 13 -13.82 -19.66 1.59
N THR A 14 -13.69 -19.95 0.28
CA THR A 14 -13.98 -18.98 -0.78
C THR A 14 -15.08 -19.50 -1.70
N PHE A 15 -16.13 -18.71 -1.88
CA PHE A 15 -17.18 -18.97 -2.88
C PHE A 15 -16.68 -18.54 -4.25
N ASN A 16 -15.70 -19.28 -4.77
CA ASN A 16 -15.05 -19.05 -6.05
C ASN A 16 -15.88 -19.58 -7.22
N ASP A 17 -15.37 -19.45 -8.43
CA ASP A 17 -16.05 -19.89 -9.65
C ASP A 17 -16.35 -21.41 -9.68
N GLU A 18 -15.40 -22.22 -9.22
CA GLU A 18 -15.58 -23.67 -9.14
C GLU A 18 -16.68 -24.04 -8.15
N THR A 19 -16.65 -23.48 -6.94
CA THR A 19 -17.70 -23.65 -5.93
C THR A 19 -19.06 -23.20 -6.45
N MET A 20 -19.12 -22.06 -7.15
CA MET A 20 -20.36 -21.57 -7.76
C MET A 20 -20.89 -22.55 -8.80
N LYS A 21 -20.02 -22.99 -9.71
CA LYS A 21 -20.37 -23.94 -10.80
C LYS A 21 -20.96 -25.26 -10.28
N GLU A 22 -20.47 -25.75 -9.15
CA GLU A 22 -20.97 -26.97 -8.51
C GLU A 22 -22.35 -26.78 -7.85
N ARG A 23 -22.68 -25.58 -7.40
CA ARG A 23 -23.80 -25.31 -6.49
C ARG A 23 -25.01 -24.64 -7.14
N ILE A 24 -24.87 -24.13 -8.37
CA ILE A 24 -25.99 -23.50 -9.08
C ILE A 24 -26.30 -24.18 -10.40
N PRO A 25 -27.53 -24.04 -10.93
CA PRO A 25 -27.90 -24.61 -12.22
C PRO A 25 -26.99 -24.10 -13.36
N LYS A 26 -26.64 -24.95 -14.31
CA LYS A 26 -25.80 -24.63 -15.48
C LYS A 26 -26.28 -23.41 -16.25
N SER A 27 -27.59 -23.23 -16.37
CA SER A 27 -28.20 -22.07 -17.06
C SER A 27 -27.92 -20.76 -16.30
N THR A 28 -28.02 -20.77 -14.98
CA THR A 28 -27.71 -19.61 -14.13
C THR A 28 -26.22 -19.29 -14.17
N TYR A 29 -25.35 -20.32 -14.09
CA TYR A 29 -23.91 -20.15 -14.20
C TYR A 29 -23.53 -19.51 -15.56
N LYS A 30 -24.10 -20.01 -16.67
CA LYS A 30 -23.88 -19.45 -17.99
C LYS A 30 -24.35 -17.98 -18.07
N ALA A 31 -25.55 -17.68 -17.58
CA ALA A 31 -26.11 -16.32 -17.59
C ALA A 31 -25.26 -15.35 -16.73
N PHE A 32 -24.68 -15.83 -15.62
CA PHE A 32 -23.76 -15.04 -14.80
C PHE A 32 -22.51 -14.62 -15.61
N HIS A 33 -21.84 -15.58 -16.26
CA HIS A 33 -20.65 -15.28 -17.05
C HIS A 33 -20.94 -14.44 -18.28
N GLU A 34 -22.05 -14.68 -18.98
CA GLU A 34 -22.46 -13.87 -20.13
C GLU A 34 -22.68 -12.39 -19.73
N ALA A 35 -23.26 -12.14 -18.56
CA ALA A 35 -23.43 -10.77 -18.06
C ALA A 35 -22.08 -10.12 -17.72
N LEU A 36 -21.15 -10.84 -17.06
CA LEU A 36 -19.81 -10.33 -16.77
C LEU A 36 -19.00 -10.03 -18.04
N ASP A 37 -19.06 -10.92 -19.02
CA ASP A 37 -18.33 -10.77 -20.29
C ASP A 37 -18.84 -9.57 -21.11
N LYS A 38 -20.15 -9.27 -21.01
CA LYS A 38 -20.77 -8.14 -21.67
C LYS A 38 -20.72 -6.83 -20.87
N GLY A 39 -20.30 -6.88 -19.60
CA GLY A 39 -20.38 -5.75 -18.68
C GLY A 39 -21.83 -5.35 -18.34
N GLU A 40 -22.77 -6.29 -18.35
CA GLU A 40 -24.18 -6.06 -18.08
C GLU A 40 -24.54 -6.35 -16.61
N PRO A 41 -25.50 -5.62 -16.02
CA PRO A 41 -25.96 -5.89 -14.67
C PRO A 41 -26.61 -7.28 -14.55
N LEU A 42 -26.34 -7.99 -13.45
CA LEU A 42 -26.96 -9.28 -13.16
C LEU A 42 -28.48 -9.15 -12.94
N SER A 43 -29.24 -10.07 -13.53
CA SER A 43 -30.69 -10.13 -13.29
C SER A 43 -31.01 -10.49 -11.85
N LYS A 44 -32.22 -10.13 -11.39
CA LYS A 44 -32.70 -10.42 -10.04
C LYS A 44 -32.81 -11.94 -9.80
N GLU A 45 -33.20 -12.68 -10.82
CA GLU A 45 -33.38 -14.13 -10.80
C GLU A 45 -32.01 -14.83 -10.61
N VAL A 46 -31.01 -14.45 -11.41
CA VAL A 46 -29.62 -14.95 -11.28
C VAL A 46 -29.08 -14.67 -9.88
N ALA A 47 -29.20 -13.42 -9.43
CA ALA A 47 -28.72 -13.04 -8.10
C ALA A 47 -29.43 -13.81 -6.95
N THR A 48 -30.73 -14.13 -7.10
CA THR A 48 -31.48 -14.89 -6.09
C THR A 48 -31.00 -16.33 -6.00
N VAL A 49 -30.72 -16.98 -7.12
CA VAL A 49 -30.18 -18.34 -7.14
C VAL A 49 -28.78 -18.38 -6.52
N ILE A 50 -27.93 -17.44 -6.87
CA ILE A 50 -26.57 -17.34 -6.30
C ILE A 50 -26.65 -17.07 -4.81
N ALA A 51 -27.50 -16.14 -4.32
CA ALA A 51 -27.65 -15.84 -2.92
C ALA A 51 -28.03 -17.07 -2.09
N ASN A 52 -28.97 -17.87 -2.58
CA ASN A 52 -29.38 -19.09 -1.88
C ASN A 52 -28.24 -20.12 -1.84
N ALA A 53 -27.52 -20.33 -2.93
CA ALA A 53 -26.38 -21.25 -2.99
C ALA A 53 -25.25 -20.77 -2.05
N MET A 54 -24.94 -19.48 -2.05
CA MET A 54 -23.94 -18.85 -1.21
C MET A 54 -24.29 -18.96 0.28
N LYS A 55 -25.56 -18.74 0.66
CA LYS A 55 -26.04 -18.94 2.02
C LYS A 55 -25.85 -20.38 2.50
N ILE A 56 -26.31 -21.35 1.69
CA ILE A 56 -26.20 -22.77 2.04
C ILE A 56 -24.72 -23.15 2.23
N TRP A 57 -23.87 -22.76 1.30
CA TRP A 57 -22.44 -23.00 1.37
C TRP A 57 -21.80 -22.34 2.60
N ALA A 58 -22.18 -21.10 2.92
CA ALA A 58 -21.64 -20.38 4.06
C ALA A 58 -22.04 -21.06 5.39
N VAL A 59 -23.30 -21.50 5.53
CA VAL A 59 -23.77 -22.21 6.70
C VAL A 59 -23.09 -23.57 6.86
N GLU A 60 -22.87 -24.32 5.78
CA GLU A 60 -22.08 -25.54 5.77
C GLU A 60 -20.63 -25.35 6.23
N ASN A 61 -20.07 -24.15 6.01
CA ASN A 61 -18.76 -23.73 6.50
C ASN A 61 -18.80 -23.02 7.86
N GLY A 62 -19.91 -23.09 8.59
CA GLY A 62 -20.05 -22.62 9.96
C GLY A 62 -20.43 -21.14 10.10
N ALA A 63 -20.83 -20.47 9.03
CA ALA A 63 -21.29 -19.09 9.11
C ALA A 63 -22.71 -18.99 9.70
N THR A 64 -22.92 -18.10 10.64
CA THR A 64 -24.22 -17.74 11.23
C THR A 64 -24.66 -16.34 10.84
N HIS A 65 -23.74 -15.52 10.35
CA HIS A 65 -23.92 -14.14 9.97
C HIS A 65 -23.38 -13.89 8.56
N PHE A 66 -23.72 -12.74 8.00
CA PHE A 66 -23.12 -12.22 6.77
C PHE A 66 -22.78 -10.74 6.95
N THR A 67 -21.84 -10.24 6.15
CA THR A 67 -21.47 -8.83 6.12
C THR A 67 -21.22 -8.38 4.70
N HIS A 68 -21.64 -7.15 4.39
CA HIS A 68 -21.17 -6.41 3.23
C HIS A 68 -19.82 -5.79 3.60
N TRP A 69 -18.77 -6.35 3.06
CA TRP A 69 -17.39 -6.00 3.34
C TRP A 69 -16.83 -5.07 2.27
N PHE A 70 -16.28 -3.93 2.66
CA PHE A 70 -15.75 -2.93 1.73
C PHE A 70 -14.51 -2.22 2.27
N MET A 71 -13.80 -1.48 1.41
CA MET A 71 -12.62 -0.69 1.73
C MET A 71 -13.00 0.80 1.85
N PRO A 72 -13.22 1.34 3.05
CA PRO A 72 -13.57 2.75 3.22
C PRO A 72 -12.43 3.68 2.77
N MET A 73 -12.71 4.97 2.56
CA MET A 73 -11.69 5.95 2.19
C MET A 73 -10.58 6.07 3.24
N THR A 74 -10.91 5.92 4.51
CA THR A 74 -9.97 5.83 5.63
C THR A 74 -10.01 4.44 6.27
N GLY A 75 -8.86 3.98 6.77
CA GLY A 75 -8.76 2.63 7.32
C GLY A 75 -8.60 1.54 6.25
N LEU A 76 -8.60 0.28 6.68
CA LEU A 76 -8.35 -0.87 5.81
C LEU A 76 -9.64 -1.44 5.25
N THR A 77 -10.53 -1.92 6.12
CA THR A 77 -11.81 -2.54 5.78
C THR A 77 -12.92 -2.08 6.71
N ALA A 78 -14.16 -2.20 6.27
CA ALA A 78 -15.35 -1.94 7.07
C ALA A 78 -16.35 -3.07 6.92
N GLU A 79 -17.03 -3.40 8.01
CA GLU A 79 -17.97 -4.52 8.09
C GLU A 79 -19.07 -4.24 9.13
N LYS A 80 -20.27 -4.76 8.86
CA LYS A 80 -21.39 -4.80 9.78
C LYS A 80 -22.10 -6.14 9.63
N HIS A 81 -22.09 -6.95 10.68
CA HIS A 81 -22.60 -8.33 10.62
C HIS A 81 -24.08 -8.39 10.95
N ASP A 82 -24.86 -8.99 10.08
CA ASP A 82 -26.27 -9.30 10.27
C ASP A 82 -26.46 -10.84 10.33
N ALA A 83 -27.33 -11.31 11.21
CA ALA A 83 -27.59 -12.74 11.33
C ALA A 83 -28.40 -13.28 10.13
N PHE A 84 -28.13 -14.52 9.72
CA PHE A 84 -29.04 -15.25 8.80
C PHE A 84 -30.35 -15.60 9.47
N LEU A 85 -30.37 -15.68 10.80
CA LEU A 85 -31.52 -16.14 11.57
C LEU A 85 -32.55 -15.03 11.71
N GLU A 86 -33.76 -15.27 11.22
CA GLU A 86 -34.90 -14.39 11.41
C GLU A 86 -36.09 -15.14 12.05
N PRO A 87 -36.94 -14.48 12.89
CA PRO A 87 -38.16 -15.07 13.41
C PRO A 87 -39.13 -15.42 12.28
N ASP A 88 -39.76 -16.61 12.34
CA ASP A 88 -40.79 -17.04 11.39
C ASP A 88 -42.18 -16.48 11.66
N GLY A 89 -42.33 -15.69 12.69
CA GLY A 89 -43.61 -15.11 13.16
C GLY A 89 -44.52 -16.09 13.93
N ASN A 90 -44.12 -17.36 14.05
CA ASN A 90 -44.91 -18.42 14.72
C ASN A 90 -44.21 -19.02 15.96
N GLY A 91 -43.12 -18.34 16.42
CA GLY A 91 -42.32 -18.81 17.56
C GLY A 91 -41.13 -19.68 17.18
N GLY A 92 -40.88 -19.90 15.88
CA GLY A 92 -39.72 -20.52 15.30
C GLY A 92 -38.79 -19.53 14.63
N ALA A 93 -37.84 -20.01 13.86
CA ALA A 93 -36.90 -19.20 13.10
C ALA A 93 -36.58 -19.84 11.73
N VAL A 94 -36.21 -18.96 10.79
CA VAL A 94 -35.76 -19.34 9.44
C VAL A 94 -34.38 -18.73 9.15
N LEU A 95 -33.65 -19.31 8.21
CA LEU A 95 -32.42 -18.71 7.69
C LEU A 95 -32.75 -17.92 6.43
N GLU A 96 -32.73 -16.58 6.57
CA GLU A 96 -33.04 -15.66 5.46
C GLU A 96 -31.78 -15.05 4.88
N PHE A 97 -31.65 -15.10 3.57
CA PHE A 97 -30.66 -14.37 2.78
C PHE A 97 -31.12 -14.35 1.33
N SER A 98 -31.63 -13.25 0.89
CA SER A 98 -32.25 -13.07 -0.42
C SER A 98 -31.28 -12.50 -1.46
N GLY A 99 -31.63 -12.61 -2.74
CA GLY A 99 -30.93 -11.90 -3.81
C GLY A 99 -30.95 -10.38 -3.66
N LYS A 100 -31.94 -9.82 -2.95
CA LYS A 100 -31.97 -8.39 -2.61
C LYS A 100 -30.89 -8.10 -1.56
N THR A 101 -30.81 -8.92 -0.51
CA THR A 101 -29.82 -8.80 0.56
C THR A 101 -28.39 -8.98 0.04
N LEU A 102 -28.14 -9.92 -0.89
CA LEU A 102 -26.87 -10.09 -1.54
C LEU A 102 -26.45 -8.82 -2.32
N ARG A 103 -27.36 -8.30 -3.14
CA ARG A 103 -27.03 -7.22 -4.08
C ARG A 103 -26.90 -5.85 -3.43
N LYS A 104 -27.61 -5.57 -2.32
CA LYS A 104 -27.71 -4.23 -1.73
C LYS A 104 -27.82 -4.30 -0.22
N GLY A 105 -27.01 -3.49 0.46
CA GLY A 105 -27.14 -3.15 1.86
C GLY A 105 -27.42 -1.66 2.05
N GLU A 106 -27.89 -1.28 3.23
CA GLU A 106 -28.18 0.12 3.60
C GLU A 106 -27.52 0.44 4.96
N PRO A 107 -26.16 0.49 5.04
CA PRO A 107 -25.47 0.83 6.26
C PRO A 107 -25.66 2.30 6.62
N ASP A 108 -25.48 2.62 7.91
CA ASP A 108 -25.37 4.00 8.36
C ASP A 108 -24.04 4.61 7.89
N ALA A 109 -24.12 5.63 7.04
CA ALA A 109 -22.98 6.34 6.49
C ALA A 109 -22.52 7.53 7.34
N SER A 110 -23.24 7.87 8.43
CA SER A 110 -22.97 9.08 9.23
C SER A 110 -21.58 9.07 9.89
N SER A 111 -21.04 7.89 10.20
CA SER A 111 -19.73 7.72 10.83
C SER A 111 -18.56 7.67 9.84
N PHE A 112 -18.82 7.59 8.53
CA PHE A 112 -17.75 7.55 7.53
C PHE A 112 -17.39 8.94 7.03
N PRO A 113 -16.09 9.26 6.84
CA PRO A 113 -15.66 10.51 6.23
C PRO A 113 -16.28 10.69 4.85
N SER A 114 -16.81 11.86 4.57
CA SER A 114 -17.46 12.16 3.29
C SER A 114 -16.85 13.35 2.54
N GLY A 115 -15.95 14.12 3.18
CA GLY A 115 -15.31 15.29 2.56
C GLY A 115 -16.31 16.25 1.91
N GLY A 116 -17.45 16.48 2.58
CA GLY A 116 -18.50 17.39 2.10
C GLY A 116 -19.52 16.79 1.11
N ILE A 117 -19.32 15.56 0.62
CA ILE A 117 -20.31 14.90 -0.27
C ILE A 117 -21.65 14.73 0.44
N ARG A 118 -21.63 14.28 1.68
CA ARG A 118 -22.83 13.99 2.46
C ARG A 118 -23.21 15.20 3.32
N ALA A 119 -24.47 15.61 3.25
CA ALA A 119 -25.00 16.60 4.18
C ALA A 119 -25.02 16.04 5.62
N THR A 120 -24.90 16.91 6.63
CA THR A 120 -24.78 16.49 8.05
C THR A 120 -25.96 15.65 8.53
N PHE A 121 -27.16 15.89 8.01
CA PHE A 121 -28.39 15.17 8.37
C PHE A 121 -28.58 13.84 7.60
N GLU A 122 -27.80 13.57 6.57
CA GLU A 122 -27.87 12.33 5.81
C GLU A 122 -27.12 11.22 6.54
N ALA A 123 -27.83 10.13 6.85
CA ALA A 123 -27.24 8.97 7.52
C ALA A 123 -27.17 7.74 6.61
N ARG A 124 -28.02 7.65 5.57
CA ARG A 124 -28.09 6.47 4.71
C ARG A 124 -26.96 6.43 3.69
N GLY A 125 -26.32 5.28 3.60
CA GLY A 125 -25.45 4.91 2.49
C GLY A 125 -25.91 3.59 1.87
N TYR A 126 -25.28 3.19 0.78
CA TYR A 126 -25.57 1.95 0.09
C TYR A 126 -24.29 1.15 -0.13
N THR A 127 -24.40 -0.17 0.13
CA THR A 127 -23.42 -1.14 -0.36
C THR A 127 -23.99 -1.89 -1.56
N ALA A 128 -23.16 -2.18 -2.54
CA ALA A 128 -23.53 -2.95 -3.72
C ALA A 128 -22.55 -4.12 -3.91
N TRP A 129 -23.08 -5.31 -4.13
CA TRP A 129 -22.27 -6.51 -4.34
C TRP A 129 -21.36 -6.36 -5.56
N ASP A 130 -20.06 -6.56 -5.34
CA ASP A 130 -19.08 -6.74 -6.41
C ASP A 130 -19.03 -8.23 -6.79
N CYS A 131 -19.74 -8.58 -7.86
CA CYS A 131 -19.79 -9.94 -8.35
C CYS A 131 -18.51 -10.40 -9.08
N THR A 132 -17.53 -9.51 -9.25
CA THR A 132 -16.22 -9.83 -9.84
C THR A 132 -15.18 -10.28 -8.81
N SER A 133 -15.50 -10.19 -7.53
CA SER A 133 -14.68 -10.67 -6.42
C SER A 133 -15.38 -11.78 -5.66
N PRO A 134 -14.67 -12.87 -5.29
CA PRO A 134 -15.29 -13.99 -4.59
C PRO A 134 -15.65 -13.63 -3.14
N ALA A 135 -16.82 -14.07 -2.68
CA ALA A 135 -17.18 -14.02 -1.28
C ALA A 135 -16.44 -15.10 -0.48
N PHE A 136 -16.28 -14.91 0.83
CA PHE A 136 -15.54 -15.86 1.67
C PHE A 136 -16.15 -15.97 3.07
N VAL A 137 -15.86 -17.08 3.77
CA VAL A 137 -16.29 -17.28 5.16
C VAL A 137 -15.11 -17.09 6.09
N LYS A 138 -15.23 -16.17 7.04
CA LYS A 138 -14.22 -15.88 8.06
C LYS A 138 -14.90 -15.67 9.41
N ASP A 139 -14.36 -16.25 10.48
CA ASP A 139 -14.80 -16.07 11.86
C ASP A 139 -16.33 -16.24 12.04
N GLY A 140 -16.93 -17.22 11.38
CA GLY A 140 -18.38 -17.53 11.49
C GLY A 140 -19.30 -16.58 10.73
N SER A 141 -18.77 -15.77 9.81
CA SER A 141 -19.53 -14.88 8.95
C SER A 141 -19.20 -15.07 7.48
N LEU A 142 -20.19 -14.86 6.61
CA LEU A 142 -20.02 -14.72 5.18
C LEU A 142 -19.67 -13.29 4.85
N TYR A 143 -18.49 -13.07 4.29
CA TYR A 143 -17.99 -11.78 3.80
C TYR A 143 -18.29 -11.64 2.32
N ILE A 144 -19.02 -10.60 1.98
CA ILE A 144 -19.44 -10.29 0.61
C ILE A 144 -18.70 -9.03 0.16
N PRO A 145 -17.75 -9.12 -0.79
CA PRO A 145 -17.09 -7.94 -1.32
C PRO A 145 -18.10 -6.97 -1.93
N THR A 146 -18.05 -5.71 -1.51
CA THR A 146 -19.00 -4.68 -1.95
C THR A 146 -18.32 -3.35 -2.25
N LEU A 147 -19.02 -2.53 -3.01
CA LEU A 147 -18.82 -1.09 -3.14
C LEU A 147 -19.58 -0.36 -2.04
N PHE A 148 -19.19 0.87 -1.73
CA PHE A 148 -19.90 1.72 -0.80
C PHE A 148 -20.08 3.13 -1.34
N CYS A 149 -21.31 3.63 -1.36
CA CYS A 149 -21.64 4.96 -1.84
C CYS A 149 -22.57 5.71 -0.91
N SER A 150 -22.60 7.03 -1.08
CA SER A 150 -23.50 7.95 -0.41
C SER A 150 -24.96 7.71 -0.80
N TYR A 151 -25.89 8.39 -0.11
CA TYR A 151 -27.31 8.40 -0.50
C TYR A 151 -27.53 8.92 -1.92
N THR A 152 -26.71 9.85 -2.36
CA THR A 152 -26.76 10.47 -3.70
C THR A 152 -25.97 9.71 -4.75
N GLY A 153 -25.20 8.68 -4.36
CA GLY A 153 -24.56 7.74 -5.27
C GLY A 153 -23.04 7.92 -5.48
N GLU A 154 -22.44 8.94 -4.86
CA GLU A 154 -20.98 9.14 -4.94
C GLU A 154 -20.22 8.07 -4.15
N ALA A 155 -19.10 7.64 -4.69
CA ALA A 155 -18.24 6.64 -4.07
C ALA A 155 -17.60 7.14 -2.77
N LEU A 156 -17.83 6.40 -1.68
CA LEU A 156 -17.23 6.63 -0.35
C LEU A 156 -16.22 5.53 0.02
N ASP A 157 -15.73 4.82 -0.97
CA ASP A 157 -14.79 3.70 -0.82
C ASP A 157 -13.59 3.81 -1.78
N LYS A 158 -12.67 2.86 -1.67
CA LYS A 158 -11.47 2.77 -2.54
C LYS A 158 -11.70 1.84 -3.74
N LYS A 159 -12.67 0.94 -3.67
CA LYS A 159 -12.87 -0.10 -4.69
C LYS A 159 -13.71 0.38 -5.87
N THR A 160 -14.71 1.22 -5.64
CA THR A 160 -15.53 1.78 -6.73
C THR A 160 -14.68 2.51 -7.78
N PRO A 161 -13.77 3.44 -7.40
CA PRO A 161 -12.89 4.07 -8.38
C PRO A 161 -11.95 3.08 -9.08
N LEU A 162 -11.48 2.05 -8.38
CA LEU A 162 -10.63 1.02 -8.98
C LEU A 162 -11.37 0.26 -10.09
N LEU A 163 -12.59 -0.17 -9.84
CA LEU A 163 -13.40 -0.88 -10.84
C LEU A 163 -13.73 0.02 -12.04
N ARG A 164 -14.13 1.28 -11.79
CA ARG A 164 -14.35 2.27 -12.85
C ARG A 164 -13.09 2.50 -13.70
N ALA A 165 -11.92 2.57 -13.07
CA ALA A 165 -10.64 2.72 -13.77
C ALA A 165 -10.27 1.46 -14.58
N CYS A 166 -10.59 0.26 -14.08
CA CYS A 166 -10.42 -0.98 -14.82
C CYS A 166 -11.31 -1.03 -16.07
N ASP A 167 -12.54 -0.58 -15.98
CA ASP A 167 -13.47 -0.51 -17.11
C ASP A 167 -13.00 0.53 -18.15
N ALA A 168 -12.59 1.71 -17.71
CA ALA A 168 -12.05 2.76 -18.58
C ALA A 168 -10.79 2.27 -19.32
N LEU A 169 -9.85 1.67 -18.58
CA LEU A 169 -8.64 1.06 -19.15
C LEU A 169 -9.00 0.02 -20.23
N SER A 170 -9.92 -0.90 -19.91
CA SER A 170 -10.32 -1.94 -20.83
C SER A 170 -10.93 -1.38 -22.12
N ALA A 171 -11.79 -0.37 -22.01
CA ALA A 171 -12.41 0.28 -23.14
C ALA A 171 -11.40 0.98 -24.05
N SER A 172 -10.54 1.83 -23.47
CA SER A 172 -9.55 2.61 -24.21
C SER A 172 -8.47 1.72 -24.84
N ALA A 173 -7.97 0.73 -24.07
CA ALA A 173 -6.98 -0.22 -24.58
C ALA A 173 -7.54 -1.08 -25.73
N THR A 174 -8.76 -1.60 -25.59
CA THR A 174 -9.42 -2.39 -26.64
C THR A 174 -9.61 -1.57 -27.91
N ASN A 175 -10.05 -0.30 -27.79
CA ASN A 175 -10.19 0.59 -28.92
C ASN A 175 -8.86 0.79 -29.66
N LEU A 176 -7.77 1.10 -28.95
CA LEU A 176 -6.45 1.27 -29.55
C LEU A 176 -5.95 -0.03 -30.21
N LEU A 177 -6.02 -1.15 -29.49
CA LEU A 177 -5.50 -2.43 -29.97
C LEU A 177 -6.22 -2.90 -31.24
N ASN A 178 -7.53 -2.70 -31.35
CA ASN A 178 -8.28 -2.99 -32.57
C ASN A 178 -7.83 -2.10 -33.75
N LYS A 179 -7.56 -0.81 -33.49
CA LYS A 179 -7.05 0.11 -34.54
C LYS A 179 -5.66 -0.27 -35.07
N ILE A 180 -4.84 -0.91 -34.25
CA ILE A 180 -3.50 -1.38 -34.66
C ILE A 180 -3.47 -2.85 -35.12
N GLY A 181 -4.65 -3.44 -35.37
CA GLY A 181 -4.80 -4.74 -36.03
C GLY A 181 -5.03 -5.95 -35.11
N LEU A 182 -5.29 -5.74 -33.82
CA LEU A 182 -5.65 -6.82 -32.89
C LEU A 182 -7.18 -6.90 -32.71
N GLU A 183 -7.90 -7.18 -33.80
CA GLU A 183 -9.37 -7.13 -33.85
C GLU A 183 -10.09 -8.15 -32.95
N ASP A 184 -9.41 -9.22 -32.48
CA ASP A 184 -9.96 -10.24 -31.59
C ASP A 184 -9.91 -9.81 -30.10
N VAL A 185 -9.22 -8.72 -29.77
CA VAL A 185 -9.17 -8.20 -28.40
C VAL A 185 -10.48 -7.48 -28.08
N ARG A 186 -11.16 -7.99 -27.06
CA ARG A 186 -12.44 -7.46 -26.57
C ARG A 186 -12.37 -6.97 -25.12
N LYS A 187 -11.33 -7.32 -24.42
CA LYS A 187 -11.11 -6.94 -23.02
C LYS A 187 -9.63 -6.90 -22.72
N VAL A 188 -9.22 -5.87 -21.98
CA VAL A 188 -7.90 -5.78 -21.37
C VAL A 188 -8.06 -5.69 -19.85
N THR A 189 -7.30 -6.47 -19.13
CA THR A 189 -7.39 -6.58 -17.67
C THR A 189 -6.07 -6.20 -17.04
N ALA A 190 -6.09 -5.31 -16.05
CA ALA A 190 -4.95 -5.06 -15.21
C ALA A 190 -4.73 -6.24 -14.25
N SER A 191 -3.54 -6.84 -14.30
CA SER A 191 -3.09 -7.84 -13.35
C SER A 191 -2.11 -7.25 -12.35
N VAL A 192 -2.24 -7.61 -11.09
CA VAL A 192 -1.47 -7.04 -9.99
C VAL A 192 -0.98 -8.14 -9.06
N GLY A 193 0.31 -8.08 -8.71
CA GLY A 193 0.91 -8.87 -7.64
C GLY A 193 1.44 -7.92 -6.55
N ALA A 194 0.94 -8.06 -5.35
CA ALA A 194 1.39 -7.27 -4.21
C ALA A 194 2.40 -8.05 -3.37
N GLU A 195 3.51 -7.39 -3.01
CA GLU A 195 4.53 -7.88 -2.08
C GLU A 195 4.39 -7.12 -0.78
N GLN A 196 4.02 -7.79 0.32
CA GLN A 196 3.74 -7.14 1.60
C GLN A 196 4.92 -7.26 2.54
N GLU A 197 5.59 -6.14 2.81
CA GLU A 197 6.59 -6.03 3.85
C GLU A 197 5.94 -5.70 5.21
N TYR A 198 6.55 -6.20 6.29
CA TYR A 198 6.09 -5.99 7.65
C TYR A 198 7.21 -6.21 8.67
N PHE A 199 7.04 -5.64 9.88
CA PHE A 199 7.91 -5.96 11.01
C PHE A 199 7.20 -6.88 12.00
N LEU A 200 7.98 -7.74 12.66
CA LEU A 200 7.51 -8.56 13.79
C LEU A 200 8.25 -8.16 15.06
N VAL A 201 7.49 -7.92 16.12
CA VAL A 201 8.04 -7.66 17.46
C VAL A 201 7.39 -8.59 18.49
N LEU A 202 8.04 -8.81 19.62
CA LEU A 202 7.44 -9.57 20.72
C LEU A 202 6.23 -8.83 21.29
N ASP A 203 5.12 -9.54 21.51
CA ASP A 203 3.90 -8.98 22.09
C ASP A 203 4.16 -8.33 23.46
N GLU A 204 5.01 -8.93 24.29
CA GLU A 204 5.37 -8.41 25.62
C GLU A 204 6.05 -7.03 25.58
N TYR A 205 6.84 -6.73 24.56
CA TYR A 205 7.44 -5.41 24.35
C TYR A 205 6.45 -4.43 23.76
N TRP A 206 5.66 -4.86 22.77
CA TRP A 206 4.59 -4.04 22.19
C TRP A 206 3.58 -3.59 23.25
N GLN A 207 3.24 -4.46 24.22
CA GLN A 207 2.32 -4.13 25.32
C GLN A 207 2.82 -2.96 26.19
N LYS A 208 4.12 -2.74 26.24
CA LYS A 208 4.76 -1.67 27.03
C LYS A 208 5.04 -0.40 26.24
N ARG A 209 4.66 -0.34 24.95
CA ARG A 209 4.91 0.78 24.05
C ARG A 209 3.60 1.37 23.59
N ILE A 210 3.18 2.47 24.22
CA ILE A 210 1.91 3.14 23.88
C ILE A 210 1.95 3.75 22.46
N ASP A 211 3.11 4.21 22.01
CA ASP A 211 3.32 4.70 20.66
C ASP A 211 3.04 3.61 19.59
N LEU A 212 3.60 2.42 19.75
CA LEU A 212 3.33 1.29 18.84
C LEU A 212 1.84 0.91 18.81
N LYS A 213 1.13 1.05 19.95
CA LYS A 213 -0.32 0.76 20.05
C LYS A 213 -1.18 1.78 19.33
N LEU A 214 -0.86 3.07 19.47
CA LEU A 214 -1.72 4.15 19.00
C LEU A 214 -1.33 4.65 17.61
N THR A 215 -0.03 4.58 17.25
CA THR A 215 0.49 5.16 16.02
C THR A 215 1.10 4.13 15.07
N GLY A 216 1.39 2.92 15.54
CA GLY A 216 2.06 1.87 14.74
C GLY A 216 3.57 2.08 14.59
N ARG A 217 4.14 3.18 15.11
CA ARG A 217 5.57 3.50 15.05
C ARG A 217 6.12 3.95 16.41
N THR A 218 7.43 3.82 16.57
CA THR A 218 8.13 4.36 17.74
C THR A 218 8.28 5.88 17.62
N LEU A 219 7.84 6.62 18.64
CA LEU A 219 8.00 8.08 18.72
C LEU A 219 9.28 8.47 19.48
N TYR A 220 9.87 7.52 20.21
CA TYR A 220 11.13 7.64 20.92
C TYR A 220 11.94 6.35 20.79
N GLY A 221 13.25 6.46 20.85
CA GLY A 221 14.19 5.34 20.87
C GLY A 221 15.51 5.69 20.20
N ALA A 222 16.59 5.63 20.95
CA ALA A 222 17.94 5.74 20.43
C ALA A 222 18.26 4.52 19.56
N SER A 223 19.06 4.73 18.51
CA SER A 223 19.50 3.66 17.62
C SER A 223 20.24 2.56 18.40
N ALA A 224 19.92 1.30 18.07
CA ALA A 224 20.66 0.18 18.60
C ALA A 224 22.13 0.20 18.12
N PRO A 225 23.08 -0.36 18.88
CA PRO A 225 24.48 -0.46 18.45
C PRO A 225 24.69 -1.26 17.15
N LYS A 226 23.74 -2.10 16.81
CA LYS A 226 23.66 -2.83 15.54
C LYS A 226 22.33 -2.51 14.88
N GLY A 227 22.39 -2.09 13.60
CA GLY A 227 21.23 -1.90 12.72
C GLY A 227 21.24 -2.95 11.62
N GLN A 228 21.50 -2.48 10.38
CA GLN A 228 21.52 -3.28 9.15
C GLN A 228 22.94 -3.65 8.70
N GLU A 229 23.96 -3.23 9.45
CA GLU A 229 25.36 -3.51 9.16
C GLU A 229 25.58 -5.03 9.06
N LEU A 230 26.49 -5.43 8.20
CA LEU A 230 26.82 -6.80 7.86
C LEU A 230 25.79 -7.51 6.95
N GLU A 231 24.66 -6.91 6.67
CA GLU A 231 23.61 -7.43 5.76
C GLU A 231 23.16 -8.87 6.08
N ASP A 232 23.27 -9.25 7.35
CA ASP A 232 23.13 -10.62 7.84
C ASP A 232 21.67 -11.03 8.12
N HIS A 233 20.71 -10.11 7.98
CA HIS A 233 19.30 -10.42 8.14
C HIS A 233 18.66 -10.87 6.83
N TYR A 234 18.83 -10.15 5.74
CA TYR A 234 18.22 -10.45 4.45
C TYR A 234 18.57 -11.86 3.94
N PHE A 235 19.85 -12.22 3.96
CA PHE A 235 20.35 -13.55 3.58
C PHE A 235 20.43 -14.54 4.76
N GLY A 236 19.97 -14.12 5.93
CA GLY A 236 19.96 -14.96 7.13
C GLY A 236 18.86 -16.04 7.08
N SER A 237 19.04 -17.07 7.90
CA SER A 237 17.99 -18.06 8.07
C SER A 237 16.78 -17.47 8.82
N ILE A 238 15.58 -17.86 8.42
CA ILE A 238 14.34 -17.47 9.12
C ILE A 238 14.36 -18.07 10.52
N LYS A 239 14.28 -17.24 11.55
CA LYS A 239 14.25 -17.67 12.95
C LYS A 239 13.04 -18.56 13.20
N ARG A 240 13.19 -19.56 14.09
CA ARG A 240 12.18 -20.62 14.29
C ARG A 240 10.78 -20.10 14.63
N LYS A 241 10.68 -19.09 15.49
CA LYS A 241 9.39 -18.48 15.89
C LYS A 241 8.73 -17.76 14.73
N VAL A 242 9.51 -17.01 13.95
CA VAL A 242 9.08 -16.33 12.72
C VAL A 242 8.63 -17.35 11.67
N GLY A 243 9.41 -18.42 11.46
CA GLY A 243 9.05 -19.49 10.51
C GLY A 243 7.75 -20.20 10.88
N ALA A 244 7.45 -20.37 12.16
CA ALA A 244 6.17 -20.92 12.61
C ALA A 244 5.00 -19.99 12.29
N PHE A 245 5.15 -18.69 12.54
CA PHE A 245 4.18 -17.67 12.15
C PHE A 245 3.95 -17.65 10.64
N MET A 246 5.02 -17.58 9.85
CA MET A 246 4.94 -17.56 8.38
C MET A 246 4.26 -18.80 7.80
N LYS A 247 4.50 -19.97 8.41
CA LYS A 247 3.84 -21.23 8.01
C LYS A 247 2.33 -21.17 8.26
N ASP A 248 1.93 -20.68 9.42
CA ASP A 248 0.52 -20.59 9.78
C ASP A 248 -0.20 -19.51 8.94
N LEU A 249 0.51 -18.42 8.61
CA LEU A 249 0.00 -17.40 7.70
C LEU A 249 -0.25 -17.98 6.30
N ASP A 250 0.71 -18.68 5.71
CA ASP A 250 0.52 -19.34 4.40
C ASP A 250 -0.68 -20.31 4.42
N ASN A 251 -0.75 -21.17 5.44
CA ASN A 251 -1.82 -22.12 5.57
C ASN A 251 -3.21 -21.45 5.65
N GLU A 252 -3.30 -20.32 6.34
CA GLU A 252 -4.55 -19.59 6.46
C GLU A 252 -4.90 -18.88 5.14
N LEU A 253 -3.93 -18.19 4.51
CA LEU A 253 -4.13 -17.54 3.22
C LEU A 253 -4.60 -18.50 2.13
N TRP A 254 -4.01 -19.70 2.06
CA TRP A 254 -4.41 -20.71 1.08
C TRP A 254 -5.86 -21.16 1.26
N LYS A 255 -6.39 -21.25 2.47
CA LYS A 255 -7.81 -21.57 2.70
C LYS A 255 -8.76 -20.52 2.11
N TYR A 256 -8.31 -19.26 2.01
CA TYR A 256 -9.06 -18.19 1.32
C TYR A 256 -8.74 -18.09 -0.18
N GLY A 257 -8.00 -19.06 -0.74
CA GLY A 257 -7.61 -19.03 -2.14
C GLY A 257 -6.59 -17.93 -2.48
N ILE A 258 -5.93 -17.37 -1.47
CA ILE A 258 -4.89 -16.35 -1.66
C ILE A 258 -3.55 -17.07 -1.89
N PRO A 259 -2.96 -16.97 -3.08
CA PRO A 259 -1.80 -17.77 -3.45
C PRO A 259 -0.50 -17.15 -2.95
N SER A 260 -0.28 -17.11 -1.62
CA SER A 260 1.02 -16.75 -1.06
C SER A 260 2.08 -17.73 -1.56
N LYS A 261 3.21 -17.23 -2.05
CA LYS A 261 4.22 -18.06 -2.70
C LYS A 261 5.61 -17.87 -2.12
N THR A 262 6.00 -16.65 -1.82
CA THR A 262 7.34 -16.32 -1.36
C THR A 262 7.27 -15.66 0.01
N LYS A 263 8.19 -16.05 0.88
CA LYS A 263 8.39 -15.46 2.20
C LYS A 263 9.87 -15.45 2.52
N HIS A 264 10.38 -14.36 3.03
CA HIS A 264 11.79 -14.22 3.42
C HIS A 264 11.97 -13.09 4.46
N ASN A 265 13.20 -12.96 4.94
CA ASN A 265 13.61 -11.81 5.72
C ASN A 265 13.88 -10.61 4.81
N GLU A 266 13.57 -9.42 5.28
CA GLU A 266 13.94 -8.17 4.66
C GLU A 266 15.23 -7.59 5.25
N VAL A 267 15.69 -6.42 4.76
CA VAL A 267 17.00 -5.86 5.09
C VAL A 267 17.06 -5.42 6.55
N ALA A 268 16.03 -4.77 7.08
CA ALA A 268 16.02 -4.32 8.47
C ALA A 268 15.85 -5.48 9.45
N PRO A 269 16.48 -5.42 10.63
CA PRO A 269 16.22 -6.39 11.70
C PRO A 269 14.73 -6.47 12.02
N ALA A 270 14.22 -7.69 12.25
CA ALA A 270 12.81 -7.99 12.50
C ALA A 270 11.84 -7.68 11.33
N GLN A 271 12.34 -7.34 10.15
CA GLN A 271 11.55 -7.10 8.94
C GLN A 271 11.46 -8.35 8.08
N HIS A 272 10.29 -8.56 7.49
CA HIS A 272 9.97 -9.73 6.66
C HIS A 272 9.02 -9.33 5.54
N GLU A 273 8.89 -10.24 4.54
CA GLU A 273 7.98 -10.07 3.42
C GLU A 273 7.17 -11.34 3.15
N VAL A 274 5.96 -11.15 2.66
CA VAL A 274 5.13 -12.17 2.00
C VAL A 274 4.70 -11.66 0.62
N ALA A 275 4.98 -12.44 -0.43
CA ALA A 275 4.58 -12.14 -1.80
C ALA A 275 3.56 -13.16 -2.30
N CYS A 276 2.47 -12.67 -2.90
CA CYS A 276 1.41 -13.46 -3.49
C CYS A 276 1.54 -13.50 -5.02
N VAL A 277 1.08 -14.59 -5.63
CA VAL A 277 0.94 -14.66 -7.09
C VAL A 277 -0.08 -13.62 -7.54
N TYR A 278 0.19 -12.95 -8.65
CA TYR A 278 -0.67 -11.92 -9.22
C TYR A 278 -2.06 -12.46 -9.60
N THR A 279 -3.06 -11.58 -9.50
CA THR A 279 -4.41 -11.79 -10.02
C THR A 279 -4.96 -10.47 -10.57
N VAL A 280 -6.24 -10.40 -10.92
CA VAL A 280 -6.86 -9.14 -11.38
C VAL A 280 -6.84 -8.09 -10.29
N ALA A 281 -6.71 -6.82 -10.66
CA ALA A 281 -6.39 -5.73 -9.75
C ALA A 281 -7.37 -5.60 -8.55
N ASN A 282 -8.68 -5.75 -8.78
CA ASN A 282 -9.67 -5.65 -7.70
C ASN A 282 -9.60 -6.84 -6.72
N VAL A 283 -9.40 -8.06 -7.23
CA VAL A 283 -9.21 -9.24 -6.38
C VAL A 283 -7.90 -9.15 -5.60
N THR A 284 -6.82 -8.64 -6.23
CA THR A 284 -5.57 -8.39 -5.50
C THR A 284 -5.74 -7.37 -4.38
N ALA A 285 -6.54 -6.33 -4.58
CA ALA A 285 -6.83 -5.36 -3.52
C ALA A 285 -7.56 -6.00 -2.34
N ASP A 286 -8.55 -6.85 -2.59
CA ASP A 286 -9.24 -7.62 -1.56
C ASP A 286 -8.30 -8.61 -0.85
N ASN A 287 -7.54 -9.38 -1.62
CA ASN A 287 -6.58 -10.34 -1.09
C ASN A 287 -5.52 -9.65 -0.21
N ASN A 288 -4.98 -8.52 -0.63
CA ASN A 288 -4.00 -7.79 0.17
C ASN A 288 -4.59 -7.26 1.48
N ALA A 289 -5.84 -6.79 1.48
CA ALA A 289 -6.52 -6.41 2.71
C ALA A 289 -6.64 -7.58 3.69
N LEU A 290 -6.96 -8.80 3.19
CA LEU A 290 -6.98 -10.01 4.01
C LEU A 290 -5.58 -10.42 4.47
N VAL A 291 -4.54 -10.33 3.61
CA VAL A 291 -3.15 -10.59 4.01
C VAL A 291 -2.75 -9.71 5.18
N MET A 292 -3.05 -8.42 5.13
CA MET A 292 -2.74 -7.47 6.20
C MET A 292 -3.46 -7.83 7.50
N GLN A 293 -4.75 -8.12 7.44
CA GLN A 293 -5.56 -8.48 8.61
C GLN A 293 -5.09 -9.81 9.22
N LEU A 294 -4.95 -10.85 8.40
CA LEU A 294 -4.53 -12.17 8.87
C LEU A 294 -3.09 -12.18 9.42
N SER A 295 -2.20 -11.38 8.85
CA SER A 295 -0.83 -11.22 9.39
C SER A 295 -0.84 -10.71 10.82
N GLN A 296 -1.69 -9.73 11.15
CA GLN A 296 -1.83 -9.20 12.50
C GLN A 296 -2.48 -10.23 13.45
N ASP A 297 -3.53 -10.91 13.02
CA ASP A 297 -4.26 -11.88 13.83
C ASP A 297 -3.41 -13.12 14.14
N ILE A 298 -2.67 -13.63 13.16
CA ILE A 298 -1.83 -14.82 13.32
C ILE A 298 -0.57 -14.50 14.12
N ALA A 299 0.05 -13.32 13.92
CA ALA A 299 1.19 -12.90 14.72
C ALA A 299 0.86 -12.95 16.23
N LYS A 300 -0.33 -12.47 16.59
CA LYS A 300 -0.81 -12.49 17.98
C LYS A 300 -0.90 -13.91 18.56
N LYS A 301 -1.30 -14.91 17.77
CA LYS A 301 -1.33 -16.32 18.20
C LYS A 301 0.05 -16.87 18.52
N HIS A 302 1.10 -16.32 17.89
CA HIS A 302 2.51 -16.68 18.12
C HIS A 302 3.20 -15.83 19.20
N GLY A 303 2.48 -14.98 19.95
CA GLY A 303 3.05 -14.04 20.90
C GLY A 303 3.92 -12.98 20.22
N LEU A 304 3.55 -12.62 18.99
CA LEU A 304 4.16 -11.58 18.17
C LEU A 304 3.14 -10.48 17.86
N ARG A 305 3.62 -9.33 17.40
CA ARG A 305 2.84 -8.28 16.74
C ARG A 305 3.40 -8.00 15.37
N CYS A 306 2.53 -8.00 14.38
CA CYS A 306 2.84 -7.58 13.02
C CYS A 306 2.59 -6.08 12.90
N LEU A 307 3.64 -5.33 12.59
CA LEU A 307 3.58 -3.88 12.36
C LEU A 307 3.53 -3.63 10.86
N LEU A 308 2.48 -2.97 10.41
CA LEU A 308 2.24 -2.61 9.01
C LEU A 308 2.46 -1.12 8.75
N HIS A 309 3.12 -0.40 9.66
CA HIS A 309 3.49 0.99 9.45
C HIS A 309 4.67 1.11 8.49
N GLU A 310 4.73 2.19 7.72
CA GLU A 310 5.76 2.45 6.72
C GLU A 310 7.15 2.66 7.31
N LYS A 311 7.22 3.23 8.53
CA LYS A 311 8.47 3.51 9.24
C LYS A 311 8.31 3.26 10.74
N PRO A 312 8.24 1.99 11.18
CA PRO A 312 8.05 1.69 12.61
C PRO A 312 9.24 2.10 13.46
N PHE A 313 10.45 2.09 12.90
CA PHE A 313 11.70 2.36 13.60
C PHE A 313 12.56 3.35 12.83
N GLU A 314 13.09 4.34 13.53
CA GLU A 314 14.04 5.30 12.96
C GLU A 314 15.41 4.64 12.77
N GLY A 315 16.17 5.09 11.76
CA GLY A 315 17.54 4.64 11.51
C GLY A 315 17.69 3.29 10.79
N VAL A 316 16.58 2.60 10.48
CA VAL A 316 16.56 1.35 9.67
C VAL A 316 15.55 1.47 8.52
N ASN A 317 15.57 0.55 7.57
CA ASN A 317 14.62 0.56 6.44
C ASN A 317 13.17 0.60 6.91
N GLY A 318 12.34 1.27 6.14
CA GLY A 318 10.89 1.21 6.28
C GLY A 318 10.28 0.05 5.51
N SER A 319 8.98 -0.15 5.67
CA SER A 319 8.20 -1.17 4.97
C SER A 319 7.26 -0.56 3.96
N GLY A 320 7.23 -1.16 2.78
CA GLY A 320 6.30 -0.83 1.71
C GLY A 320 5.58 -2.06 1.19
N LYS A 321 5.04 -1.91 0.00
CA LYS A 321 4.63 -3.03 -0.83
C LYS A 321 4.92 -2.69 -2.29
N HIS A 322 5.57 -3.63 -2.98
CA HIS A 322 5.79 -3.47 -4.40
C HIS A 322 4.51 -3.86 -5.13
N ASN A 323 4.01 -2.94 -5.95
CA ASN A 323 2.84 -3.15 -6.77
C ASN A 323 3.29 -3.57 -8.16
N ASN A 324 3.40 -4.88 -8.38
CA ASN A 324 3.71 -5.46 -9.69
C ASN A 324 2.48 -5.38 -10.57
N TRP A 325 2.52 -4.54 -11.60
CA TRP A 325 1.36 -4.22 -12.45
C TRP A 325 1.65 -4.55 -13.91
N SER A 326 0.70 -5.22 -14.57
CA SER A 326 0.76 -5.57 -15.99
C SER A 326 -0.62 -5.58 -16.62
N LEU A 327 -0.67 -5.63 -17.97
CA LEU A 327 -1.90 -5.59 -18.75
C LEU A 327 -2.02 -6.86 -19.60
N LEU A 328 -3.13 -7.57 -19.43
CA LEU A 328 -3.42 -8.81 -20.15
C LEU A 328 -4.66 -8.67 -21.02
N THR A 329 -4.56 -9.10 -22.29
CA THR A 329 -5.74 -9.21 -23.17
C THR A 329 -6.52 -10.50 -22.90
N ASN A 330 -7.80 -10.53 -23.28
CA ASN A 330 -8.61 -11.76 -23.28
C ASN A 330 -8.08 -12.85 -24.22
N THR A 331 -7.17 -12.52 -25.13
CA THR A 331 -6.48 -13.46 -26.03
C THR A 331 -5.17 -14.00 -25.46
N GLY A 332 -4.81 -13.60 -24.23
CA GLY A 332 -3.62 -14.09 -23.52
C GLY A 332 -2.34 -13.32 -23.83
N ILE A 333 -2.41 -12.19 -24.53
CA ILE A 333 -1.24 -11.34 -24.80
C ILE A 333 -0.98 -10.46 -23.57
N ASN A 334 0.25 -10.53 -23.02
CA ASN A 334 0.74 -9.55 -22.06
C ASN A 334 1.30 -8.35 -22.82
N LEU A 335 0.70 -7.17 -22.65
CA LEU A 335 1.04 -5.95 -23.39
C LEU A 335 2.39 -5.35 -22.96
N PHE A 336 2.93 -5.73 -21.80
CA PHE A 336 4.28 -5.36 -21.38
C PHE A 336 5.33 -6.43 -21.68
N SER A 337 4.98 -7.50 -22.39
CA SER A 337 5.97 -8.49 -22.81
C SER A 337 6.63 -8.06 -24.13
N PRO A 338 7.96 -7.76 -24.13
CA PRO A 338 8.66 -7.34 -25.32
C PRO A 338 8.73 -8.47 -26.39
N GLY A 339 8.65 -9.73 -25.94
CA GLY A 339 8.84 -10.88 -26.83
C GLY A 339 10.28 -11.01 -27.34
N PRO A 340 10.51 -11.90 -28.30
CA PRO A 340 11.85 -12.12 -28.87
C PRO A 340 12.31 -11.03 -29.84
N ASP A 341 11.41 -10.16 -30.28
CA ASP A 341 11.68 -9.05 -31.23
C ASP A 341 10.94 -7.79 -30.76
N PRO A 342 11.48 -7.08 -29.76
CA PRO A 342 10.84 -5.90 -29.16
C PRO A 342 10.57 -4.78 -30.15
N ILE A 343 11.45 -4.59 -31.16
CA ILE A 343 11.40 -3.48 -32.12
C ILE A 343 10.18 -3.60 -33.05
N ASN A 344 9.80 -4.83 -33.39
CA ASN A 344 8.66 -5.10 -34.26
C ASN A 344 7.38 -5.44 -33.50
N ASN A 345 7.42 -5.50 -32.16
CA ASN A 345 6.26 -5.74 -31.31
C ASN A 345 5.46 -4.44 -31.12
N LYS A 346 4.64 -4.07 -32.07
CA LYS A 346 3.88 -2.82 -32.06
C LYS A 346 2.95 -2.67 -30.86
N PRO A 347 2.18 -3.69 -30.42
CA PRO A 347 1.35 -3.59 -29.23
C PRO A 347 2.15 -3.29 -27.96
N PHE A 348 3.33 -3.93 -27.82
CA PHE A 348 4.24 -3.68 -26.71
C PHE A 348 4.80 -2.25 -26.75
N LEU A 349 5.32 -1.81 -27.91
CA LEU A 349 5.89 -0.46 -28.07
C LEU A 349 4.85 0.63 -27.83
N ALA A 350 3.65 0.47 -28.37
CA ALA A 350 2.54 1.40 -28.13
C ALA A 350 2.17 1.49 -26.65
N THR A 351 2.04 0.34 -25.97
CA THR A 351 1.76 0.28 -24.53
C THR A 351 2.87 0.90 -23.71
N LEU A 352 4.14 0.60 -24.03
CA LEU A 352 5.28 1.17 -23.35
C LEU A 352 5.37 2.69 -23.55
N ALA A 353 5.15 3.19 -24.74
CA ALA A 353 5.17 4.62 -25.04
C ALA A 353 4.05 5.36 -24.25
N CYS A 354 2.85 4.80 -24.21
CA CYS A 354 1.77 5.29 -23.37
C CYS A 354 2.15 5.29 -21.86
N ALA A 355 2.77 4.22 -21.37
CA ALA A 355 3.20 4.15 -19.98
C ALA A 355 4.26 5.20 -19.63
N ILE A 356 5.26 5.38 -20.48
CA ILE A 356 6.32 6.40 -20.27
C ILE A 356 5.72 7.81 -20.30
N LYS A 357 4.87 8.10 -21.28
CA LYS A 357 4.18 9.40 -21.36
C LYS A 357 3.30 9.64 -20.14
N GLY A 358 2.47 8.66 -19.76
CA GLY A 358 1.55 8.79 -18.63
C GLY A 358 2.27 8.96 -17.30
N VAL A 359 3.39 8.26 -17.09
CA VAL A 359 4.22 8.45 -15.88
C VAL A 359 4.84 9.84 -15.83
N ASP A 360 5.23 10.41 -16.97
CA ASP A 360 5.78 11.76 -17.03
C ASP A 360 4.71 12.84 -16.80
N GLU A 361 3.58 12.76 -17.47
CA GLU A 361 2.51 13.76 -17.36
C GLU A 361 1.79 13.72 -16.00
N TYR A 362 1.67 12.53 -15.40
CA TYR A 362 0.92 12.31 -14.17
C TYR A 362 1.81 11.84 -12.99
N ALA A 363 3.11 12.19 -13.00
CA ALA A 363 4.06 11.84 -11.94
C ALA A 363 3.56 12.26 -10.54
N GLU A 364 2.98 13.45 -10.41
CA GLU A 364 2.43 13.95 -9.15
C GLU A 364 1.23 13.11 -8.67
N LEU A 365 0.39 12.65 -9.59
CA LEU A 365 -0.74 11.79 -9.26
C LEU A 365 -0.29 10.41 -8.80
N LEU A 366 0.76 9.85 -9.41
CA LEU A 366 1.38 8.61 -8.94
C LEU A 366 2.02 8.78 -7.56
N ARG A 367 2.69 9.92 -7.30
CA ARG A 367 3.18 10.25 -5.95
C ARG A 367 2.03 10.35 -4.94
N LEU A 368 0.93 10.98 -5.31
CA LEU A 368 -0.26 11.08 -4.46
C LEU A 368 -0.85 9.71 -4.14
N SER A 369 -0.82 8.76 -5.06
CA SER A 369 -1.35 7.41 -4.85
C SER A 369 -0.69 6.66 -3.68
N ALA A 370 0.54 7.06 -3.34
CA ALA A 370 1.33 6.53 -2.24
C ALA A 370 1.45 7.52 -1.06
N ALA A 371 0.68 8.60 -1.05
CA ALA A 371 0.75 9.63 -0.01
C ALA A 371 0.04 9.18 1.28
N CYS A 372 0.76 9.18 2.39
CA CYS A 372 0.25 9.09 3.75
C CYS A 372 1.33 9.57 4.72
N ALA A 373 0.94 9.99 5.92
CA ALA A 373 1.86 10.50 6.93
C ALA A 373 3.00 9.51 7.23
N GLY A 374 2.69 8.21 7.33
CA GLY A 374 3.70 7.16 7.56
C GLY A 374 4.72 7.07 6.42
N ASN A 375 4.28 7.21 5.18
CA ASN A 375 5.15 7.10 4.01
C ASN A 375 6.04 8.33 3.82
N ASP A 376 5.66 9.49 4.35
CA ASP A 376 6.52 10.69 4.37
C ASP A 376 7.78 10.46 5.22
N HIS A 377 7.72 9.61 6.25
CA HIS A 377 8.89 9.19 7.03
C HIS A 377 9.76 8.15 6.31
N ARG A 378 9.20 7.39 5.37
CA ARG A 378 9.90 6.32 4.64
C ARG A 378 10.60 6.83 3.39
N LEU A 379 9.93 7.61 2.54
CA LEU A 379 10.45 8.06 1.25
C LEU A 379 11.64 9.01 1.43
N GLY A 380 12.72 8.72 0.73
CA GLY A 380 13.98 9.48 0.80
C GLY A 380 14.84 9.18 2.03
N ALA A 381 14.50 8.18 2.85
CA ALA A 381 15.25 7.76 4.03
C ALA A 381 15.62 6.27 3.95
N ASN A 382 16.82 5.91 4.44
CA ASN A 382 17.28 4.51 4.62
C ASN A 382 16.90 3.59 3.44
N GLU A 383 17.55 3.76 2.31
CA GLU A 383 17.37 2.96 1.09
C GLU A 383 15.98 3.06 0.41
N ALA A 384 15.15 4.02 0.78
CA ALA A 384 13.93 4.32 0.06
C ALA A 384 14.15 5.43 -0.98
N PRO A 385 13.55 5.34 -2.20
CA PRO A 385 13.71 6.39 -3.20
C PRO A 385 13.14 7.72 -2.70
N PRO A 386 13.65 8.86 -3.20
CA PRO A 386 13.03 10.15 -2.93
C PRO A 386 11.62 10.18 -3.51
N ALA A 387 10.82 11.17 -3.11
CA ALA A 387 9.44 11.36 -3.57
C ALA A 387 9.37 11.88 -5.02
N ILE A 388 10.32 11.49 -5.86
CA ILE A 388 10.41 11.80 -7.29
C ILE A 388 10.02 10.55 -8.07
N VAL A 389 8.97 10.63 -8.87
CA VAL A 389 8.59 9.54 -9.74
C VAL A 389 9.46 9.56 -10.99
N SER A 390 10.12 8.46 -11.31
CA SER A 390 10.89 8.22 -12.53
C SER A 390 10.71 6.77 -12.98
N ALA A 391 10.94 6.50 -14.27
CA ALA A 391 10.80 5.18 -14.85
C ALA A 391 12.17 4.55 -15.14
N PHE A 392 12.40 3.35 -14.64
CA PHE A 392 13.53 2.52 -15.04
C PHE A 392 13.07 1.55 -16.13
N VAL A 393 13.80 1.50 -17.23
CA VAL A 393 13.52 0.58 -18.35
C VAL A 393 14.66 -0.41 -18.62
N GLY A 394 15.83 -0.19 -18.02
CA GLY A 394 17.03 -0.98 -18.25
C GLY A 394 17.76 -0.60 -19.55
N ASP A 395 19.02 -1.01 -19.65
CA ASP A 395 19.90 -0.56 -20.72
C ASP A 395 19.46 -1.04 -22.10
N ASP A 396 19.01 -2.29 -22.22
CA ASP A 396 18.65 -2.86 -23.53
C ASP A 396 17.37 -2.21 -24.10
N LEU A 397 16.35 -2.04 -23.25
CA LEU A 397 15.11 -1.39 -23.69
C LEU A 397 15.34 0.12 -23.92
N ASN A 398 16.23 0.74 -23.16
CA ASN A 398 16.62 2.13 -23.38
C ASN A 398 17.31 2.33 -24.74
N LYS A 399 18.15 1.37 -25.18
CA LYS A 399 18.73 1.38 -26.54
C LYS A 399 17.66 1.30 -27.62
N VAL A 400 16.64 0.45 -27.41
CA VAL A 400 15.51 0.34 -28.34
C VAL A 400 14.73 1.67 -28.42
N ILE A 401 14.43 2.28 -27.27
CA ILE A 401 13.73 3.57 -27.22
C ILE A 401 14.54 4.66 -27.95
N LYS A 402 15.84 4.75 -27.69
CA LYS A 402 16.73 5.73 -28.35
C LYS A 402 16.80 5.52 -29.85
N ALA A 403 16.94 4.29 -30.32
CA ALA A 403 16.94 3.99 -31.75
C ALA A 403 15.62 4.39 -32.43
N ILE A 404 14.47 4.19 -31.76
CA ILE A 404 13.18 4.64 -32.26
C ILE A 404 13.14 6.18 -32.34
N ILE A 405 13.64 6.88 -31.32
CA ILE A 405 13.71 8.36 -31.31
C ILE A 405 14.58 8.87 -32.47
N ASP A 406 15.77 8.29 -32.63
CA ASP A 406 16.77 8.73 -33.62
C ASP A 406 16.50 8.21 -35.05
N GLY A 407 15.58 7.24 -35.19
CA GLY A 407 15.26 6.61 -36.48
C GLY A 407 16.36 5.65 -36.97
N GLU A 408 17.12 5.05 -36.05
CA GLU A 408 18.21 4.13 -36.37
C GLU A 408 17.72 2.68 -36.44
N GLU A 409 18.31 1.89 -37.36
CA GLU A 409 18.11 0.44 -37.43
C GLU A 409 18.96 -0.26 -36.37
N LEU A 410 18.33 -0.99 -35.44
CA LEU A 410 19.03 -1.86 -34.51
C LEU A 410 19.17 -3.28 -35.05
N ASN A 411 20.37 -3.80 -35.03
CA ASN A 411 20.58 -5.23 -35.24
C ASN A 411 20.09 -6.02 -34.04
N LYS A 412 19.48 -7.21 -34.27
CA LYS A 412 18.98 -8.09 -33.20
C LYS A 412 20.02 -8.29 -32.10
N THR A 413 19.67 -7.93 -30.90
CA THR A 413 20.44 -8.27 -29.70
C THR A 413 20.29 -9.77 -29.43
N THR A 414 21.35 -10.54 -29.64
CA THR A 414 21.43 -11.93 -29.20
C THR A 414 21.62 -11.93 -27.69
N GLY A 415 20.68 -12.53 -26.96
CA GLY A 415 20.77 -12.62 -25.49
C GLY A 415 22.13 -13.22 -25.06
N GLU A 416 22.81 -12.54 -24.16
CA GLU A 416 24.05 -13.03 -23.55
C GLU A 416 23.77 -14.29 -22.72
N ARG A 417 24.66 -15.27 -22.79
CA ARG A 417 24.64 -16.45 -21.91
C ARG A 417 25.60 -16.25 -20.77
N PHE A 418 25.13 -16.61 -19.59
CA PHE A 418 25.96 -16.58 -18.39
C PHE A 418 26.54 -17.97 -18.12
N THR A 419 27.89 -18.02 -17.99
CA THR A 419 28.64 -19.22 -17.65
C THR A 419 29.17 -19.07 -16.24
N THR A 420 28.82 -19.97 -15.34
CA THR A 420 29.30 -19.95 -13.94
C THR A 420 30.75 -20.40 -13.80
N GLY A 421 31.33 -21.04 -14.82
CA GLY A 421 32.65 -21.69 -14.75
C GLY A 421 32.67 -22.98 -13.95
N VAL A 422 31.53 -23.44 -13.44
CA VAL A 422 31.39 -24.69 -12.69
C VAL A 422 30.86 -25.77 -13.63
N SER A 423 31.63 -26.86 -13.81
CA SER A 423 31.35 -27.88 -14.82
C SER A 423 30.01 -28.60 -14.69
N VAL A 424 29.42 -28.64 -13.49
CA VAL A 424 28.12 -29.31 -13.22
C VAL A 424 26.94 -28.37 -13.31
N ILE A 425 27.16 -27.07 -13.47
CA ILE A 425 26.10 -26.07 -13.59
C ILE A 425 25.97 -25.66 -15.06
N PRO A 426 24.79 -25.91 -15.70
CA PRO A 426 24.62 -25.52 -17.10
C PRO A 426 24.61 -24.01 -17.27
N ASP A 427 25.04 -23.55 -18.43
CA ASP A 427 24.89 -22.16 -18.82
C ASP A 427 23.43 -21.80 -18.94
N PHE A 428 23.07 -20.59 -18.49
CA PHE A 428 21.72 -20.04 -18.61
C PHE A 428 21.70 -18.67 -19.30
N SER A 429 20.58 -18.30 -19.87
CA SER A 429 20.42 -17.01 -20.50
C SER A 429 20.38 -15.93 -19.44
N LYS A 430 21.12 -14.85 -19.65
CA LYS A 430 21.01 -13.63 -18.85
C LYS A 430 19.68 -12.95 -19.18
N ASP A 431 18.97 -12.47 -18.16
CA ASP A 431 17.79 -11.64 -18.39
C ASP A 431 18.20 -10.32 -19.07
N SER A 432 17.35 -9.84 -19.97
CA SER A 432 17.62 -8.61 -20.74
C SER A 432 17.61 -7.33 -19.90
N THR A 433 17.07 -7.40 -18.69
CA THR A 433 17.00 -6.27 -17.74
C THR A 433 17.41 -6.74 -16.36
N ASP A 434 18.24 -5.92 -15.67
CA ASP A 434 18.43 -6.04 -14.24
C ASP A 434 17.32 -5.31 -13.50
N ARG A 435 17.15 -5.60 -12.20
CA ARG A 435 16.22 -4.86 -11.33
C ARG A 435 16.92 -3.64 -10.75
N ASN A 436 16.39 -2.44 -11.00
CA ASN A 436 16.85 -1.25 -10.28
C ASN A 436 16.01 -1.08 -9.01
N ARG A 437 16.52 -1.54 -7.88
CA ARG A 437 15.86 -1.45 -6.58
C ARG A 437 15.67 -0.01 -6.09
N THR A 438 16.34 0.97 -6.70
CA THR A 438 16.26 2.39 -6.33
C THR A 438 15.21 3.15 -7.13
N SER A 439 14.66 2.56 -8.20
CA SER A 439 13.65 3.21 -9.03
C SER A 439 12.25 3.06 -8.42
N PRO A 440 11.45 4.13 -8.39
CA PRO A 440 10.06 4.07 -7.92
C PRO A 440 9.11 3.37 -8.89
N PHE A 441 9.44 3.32 -10.18
CA PHE A 441 8.64 2.66 -11.22
C PHE A 441 9.57 1.92 -12.20
N ALA A 442 9.75 0.62 -11.95
CA ALA A 442 10.75 -0.18 -12.64
C ALA A 442 10.11 -1.22 -13.58
N PHE A 443 10.57 -1.24 -14.85
CA PHE A 443 10.26 -2.32 -15.78
C PHE A 443 11.05 -3.57 -15.42
N THR A 444 10.38 -4.70 -15.23
CA THR A 444 10.98 -5.97 -14.82
C THR A 444 10.74 -7.10 -15.84
N GLY A 445 10.77 -6.78 -17.13
CA GLY A 445 10.72 -7.73 -18.23
C GLY A 445 9.34 -7.96 -18.84
N ASN A 446 8.27 -7.97 -18.08
CA ASN A 446 6.90 -8.13 -18.58
C ASN A 446 5.83 -7.39 -17.73
N LYS A 447 6.28 -6.50 -16.86
CA LYS A 447 5.46 -5.71 -15.96
C LYS A 447 6.25 -4.51 -15.45
N PHE A 448 5.53 -3.55 -14.90
CA PHE A 448 6.13 -2.50 -14.07
C PHE A 448 5.90 -2.77 -12.59
N GLU A 449 6.89 -2.46 -11.79
CA GLU A 449 6.87 -2.53 -10.35
C GLU A 449 6.86 -1.12 -9.77
N PHE A 450 5.72 -0.71 -9.19
CA PHE A 450 5.62 0.57 -8.48
C PHE A 450 5.94 0.35 -7.00
N ARG A 451 7.02 0.96 -6.53
CA ARG A 451 7.69 0.65 -5.26
C ARG A 451 7.38 1.64 -4.13
N MET A 452 6.58 2.67 -4.40
CA MET A 452 6.34 3.74 -3.43
C MET A 452 5.19 3.45 -2.45
N VAL A 453 4.34 2.46 -2.71
CA VAL A 453 3.17 2.17 -1.84
C VAL A 453 3.63 1.80 -0.44
N GLY A 454 3.03 2.42 0.58
CA GLY A 454 3.34 2.14 1.98
C GLY A 454 2.74 0.81 2.47
N SER A 455 3.38 0.21 3.48
CA SER A 455 2.96 -1.09 4.04
C SER A 455 1.53 -1.09 4.56
N SER A 456 1.05 0.01 5.15
CA SER A 456 -0.32 0.13 5.68
C SER A 456 -1.37 0.45 4.61
N GLN A 457 -0.95 0.86 3.40
CA GLN A 457 -1.86 1.34 2.37
C GLN A 457 -2.53 0.21 1.58
N SER A 458 -3.73 0.46 1.06
CA SER A 458 -4.37 -0.41 0.07
C SER A 458 -3.75 -0.19 -1.32
N VAL A 459 -3.55 -1.25 -2.07
CA VAL A 459 -3.10 -1.17 -3.48
C VAL A 459 -4.19 -0.63 -4.42
N ALA A 460 -5.42 -0.45 -3.95
CA ALA A 460 -6.52 0.08 -4.77
C ALA A 460 -6.22 1.47 -5.33
N ALA A 461 -5.62 2.37 -4.52
CA ALA A 461 -5.36 3.74 -4.94
C ALA A 461 -4.37 3.80 -6.12
N VAL A 462 -3.21 3.15 -6.01
CA VAL A 462 -2.20 3.16 -7.06
C VAL A 462 -2.71 2.54 -8.36
N ASN A 463 -3.47 1.44 -8.27
CA ASN A 463 -4.00 0.78 -9.45
C ASN A 463 -5.15 1.57 -10.08
N THR A 464 -5.93 2.34 -9.31
CA THR A 464 -6.89 3.32 -9.84
C THR A 464 -6.17 4.37 -10.69
N MET A 465 -5.07 4.94 -10.17
CA MET A 465 -4.32 5.97 -10.87
C MET A 465 -3.64 5.43 -12.13
N LEU A 466 -2.91 4.30 -12.02
CA LEU A 466 -2.24 3.67 -13.17
C LEU A 466 -3.23 3.33 -14.29
N ASN A 467 -4.37 2.76 -13.94
CA ASN A 467 -5.37 2.36 -14.93
C ASN A 467 -6.06 3.59 -15.60
N ALA A 468 -6.34 4.65 -14.82
CA ALA A 468 -6.91 5.87 -15.36
C ALA A 468 -5.94 6.60 -16.30
N ILE A 469 -4.67 6.70 -15.89
CA ILE A 469 -3.58 7.27 -16.70
C ILE A 469 -3.47 6.51 -18.04
N MET A 470 -3.41 5.20 -17.98
CA MET A 470 -3.30 4.40 -19.20
C MET A 470 -4.53 4.51 -20.11
N ALA A 471 -5.72 4.64 -19.54
CA ALA A 471 -6.93 4.90 -20.34
C ALA A 471 -6.80 6.20 -21.10
N GLU A 472 -6.34 7.27 -20.46
CA GLU A 472 -6.11 8.57 -21.09
C GLU A 472 -5.08 8.49 -22.22
N GLU A 473 -3.95 7.84 -21.96
CA GLU A 473 -2.87 7.74 -22.94
C GLU A 473 -3.23 6.88 -24.16
N TYR A 474 -3.98 5.81 -23.94
CA TYR A 474 -4.51 4.99 -25.03
C TYR A 474 -5.52 5.77 -25.89
N ASP A 475 -6.38 6.57 -25.28
CA ASP A 475 -7.32 7.43 -26.02
C ASP A 475 -6.60 8.51 -26.82
N GLN A 476 -5.56 9.13 -26.26
CA GLN A 476 -4.75 10.13 -26.95
C GLN A 476 -4.04 9.50 -28.16
N MET A 477 -3.43 8.33 -28.01
CA MET A 477 -2.80 7.62 -29.13
C MET A 477 -3.83 7.21 -30.19
N ALA A 478 -4.98 6.71 -29.78
CA ALA A 478 -6.07 6.35 -30.70
C ALA A 478 -6.59 7.57 -31.48
N ALA A 479 -6.72 8.73 -30.86
CA ALA A 479 -7.15 9.97 -31.52
C ALA A 479 -6.14 10.46 -32.57
N LYS A 480 -4.82 10.31 -32.33
CA LYS A 480 -3.79 10.63 -33.33
C LYS A 480 -3.85 9.67 -34.53
N LEU A 481 -4.11 8.39 -34.32
CA LEU A 481 -4.35 7.42 -35.40
C LEU A 481 -5.57 7.79 -36.21
N ASP A 482 -6.67 8.22 -35.57
CA ASP A 482 -7.89 8.69 -36.27
C ASP A 482 -7.65 9.98 -37.10
N ALA A 483 -6.69 10.81 -36.64
CA ALA A 483 -6.26 11.99 -37.42
C ALA A 483 -5.35 11.64 -38.61
N GLY A 484 -4.98 10.35 -38.78
CA GLY A 484 -4.19 9.86 -39.94
C GLY A 484 -2.69 9.84 -39.68
N GLU A 485 -2.22 10.03 -38.43
CA GLU A 485 -0.81 9.87 -38.08
C GLU A 485 -0.42 8.39 -38.10
N SER A 486 0.84 8.09 -38.45
CA SER A 486 1.32 6.69 -38.41
C SER A 486 1.62 6.27 -36.98
N LEU A 487 1.36 4.99 -36.64
CA LEU A 487 1.67 4.44 -35.30
C LEU A 487 3.14 4.64 -34.92
N ASP A 488 4.05 4.46 -35.88
CA ASP A 488 5.48 4.59 -35.65
C ASP A 488 5.89 6.04 -35.33
N ASP A 489 5.28 7.01 -35.97
CA ASP A 489 5.55 8.42 -35.69
C ASP A 489 4.98 8.82 -34.33
N ILE A 490 3.79 8.33 -33.96
CA ILE A 490 3.20 8.58 -32.65
C ILE A 490 4.05 7.96 -31.52
N ILE A 491 4.49 6.72 -31.67
CA ILE A 491 5.37 6.06 -30.70
C ILE A 491 6.67 6.84 -30.54
N ARG A 492 7.27 7.27 -31.66
CA ARG A 492 8.50 8.08 -31.65
C ARG A 492 8.26 9.42 -30.95
N GLU A 493 7.17 10.10 -31.23
CA GLU A 493 6.81 11.36 -30.61
C GLU A 493 6.65 11.20 -29.09
N PHE A 494 5.90 10.18 -28.63
CA PHE A 494 5.70 9.93 -27.22
C PHE A 494 7.02 9.67 -26.49
N PHE A 495 7.87 8.80 -27.00
CA PHE A 495 9.17 8.58 -26.39
C PHE A 495 10.04 9.84 -26.36
N LYS A 496 10.12 10.57 -27.48
CA LYS A 496 10.97 11.76 -27.59
C LYS A 496 10.56 12.87 -26.65
N ASN A 497 9.25 13.12 -26.50
CA ASN A 497 8.73 14.21 -25.69
C ASN A 497 8.78 13.89 -24.19
N HIS A 498 8.81 12.61 -23.81
CA HIS A 498 8.73 12.12 -22.42
C HIS A 498 9.97 11.34 -21.95
N GLU A 499 11.07 11.40 -22.73
CA GLU A 499 12.34 10.75 -22.35
C GLU A 499 12.87 11.23 -21.00
N ARG A 500 12.52 12.46 -20.59
CA ARG A 500 13.01 13.06 -19.35
C ARG A 500 12.64 12.27 -18.07
N ILE A 501 11.58 11.43 -18.12
CA ILE A 501 11.14 10.62 -16.97
C ILE A 501 11.98 9.35 -16.83
N ILE A 502 12.68 8.91 -17.90
CA ILE A 502 13.48 7.69 -17.89
C ILE A 502 14.79 7.95 -17.14
N PHE A 503 15.03 7.13 -16.10
CA PHE A 503 16.26 7.16 -15.33
C PHE A 503 16.69 5.75 -14.95
N ASN A 504 17.86 5.34 -15.45
CA ASN A 504 18.42 3.99 -15.24
C ASN A 504 19.54 3.97 -14.18
N GLY A 505 19.81 5.12 -13.52
CA GLY A 505 20.86 5.26 -12.52
C GLY A 505 20.41 5.01 -11.07
N ASP A 506 21.24 5.44 -10.13
CA ASP A 506 20.97 5.35 -8.69
C ASP A 506 19.99 6.42 -8.23
N GLY A 507 18.74 6.03 -7.98
CA GLY A 507 17.66 6.89 -7.50
C GLY A 507 17.83 7.37 -6.05
N TYR A 508 18.78 6.83 -5.27
CA TYR A 508 19.05 7.27 -3.90
C TYR A 508 20.05 8.44 -3.83
N SER A 509 20.78 8.69 -4.92
CA SER A 509 21.86 9.68 -4.93
C SER A 509 21.34 11.12 -4.85
N GLU A 510 22.13 12.02 -4.26
CA GLU A 510 21.82 13.46 -4.25
C GLU A 510 21.94 14.04 -5.67
N GLU A 511 22.87 13.55 -6.48
CA GLU A 511 23.03 13.90 -7.90
C GLU A 511 21.75 13.67 -8.69
N TRP A 512 20.99 12.60 -8.34
CA TRP A 512 19.69 12.36 -8.96
C TRP A 512 18.67 13.45 -8.60
N LYS A 513 18.63 13.89 -7.37
CA LYS A 513 17.71 14.97 -6.95
C LYS A 513 17.97 16.26 -7.73
N GLU A 514 19.25 16.60 -7.92
CA GLU A 514 19.65 17.76 -8.72
C GLU A 514 19.30 17.58 -10.21
N GLU A 515 19.55 16.39 -10.76
CA GLU A 515 19.22 16.07 -12.14
C GLU A 515 17.71 16.09 -12.39
N ALA A 516 16.92 15.52 -11.50
CA ALA A 516 15.47 15.53 -11.57
C ALA A 516 14.91 16.97 -11.56
N ALA A 517 15.47 17.85 -10.73
CA ALA A 517 15.12 19.26 -10.72
C ALA A 517 15.45 19.95 -12.05
N ARG A 518 16.63 19.66 -12.66
CA ARG A 518 16.99 20.18 -13.99
C ARG A 518 16.05 19.69 -15.10
N ARG A 519 15.55 18.44 -14.98
CA ARG A 519 14.55 17.87 -15.90
C ARG A 519 13.14 18.40 -15.65
N GLY A 520 12.91 19.19 -14.57
CA GLY A 520 11.60 19.69 -14.19
C GLY A 520 10.68 18.62 -13.63
N LEU A 521 11.22 17.55 -13.04
CA LEU A 521 10.42 16.50 -12.39
C LEU A 521 9.98 16.95 -11.00
N PRO A 522 8.71 16.74 -10.61
CA PRO A 522 8.20 17.14 -9.31
C PRO A 522 8.80 16.28 -8.19
N ASN A 523 9.05 16.93 -7.03
CA ASN A 523 9.51 16.28 -5.81
C ASN A 523 8.62 16.71 -4.64
N HIS A 524 7.51 15.99 -4.43
CA HIS A 524 6.61 16.23 -3.31
C HIS A 524 7.03 15.39 -2.10
N ALA A 525 7.93 15.93 -1.30
CA ALA A 525 8.51 15.24 -0.15
C ALA A 525 7.48 14.82 0.90
N ASN A 526 6.35 15.50 0.98
CA ASN A 526 5.29 15.21 1.94
C ASN A 526 3.92 15.09 1.27
N SER A 527 2.99 14.46 1.99
CA SER A 527 1.65 14.15 1.51
C SER A 527 0.76 15.39 1.35
N VAL A 528 0.97 16.46 2.13
CA VAL A 528 0.21 17.70 2.03
C VAL A 528 0.47 18.36 0.68
N ASP A 529 1.76 18.48 0.29
CA ASP A 529 2.15 19.07 -0.99
C ASP A 529 1.70 18.20 -2.18
N ALA A 530 1.74 16.86 -2.04
CA ALA A 530 1.27 15.94 -3.07
C ALA A 530 -0.24 16.07 -3.34
N CYS A 531 -1.06 16.39 -2.33
CA CYS A 531 -2.51 16.58 -2.51
C CYS A 531 -2.87 17.71 -3.46
N ALA A 532 -2.01 18.71 -3.63
CA ALA A 532 -2.27 19.86 -4.51
C ALA A 532 -2.57 19.46 -5.97
N CYS A 533 -2.05 18.31 -6.43
CA CYS A 533 -2.28 17.84 -7.80
C CYS A 533 -3.77 17.61 -8.11
N LEU A 534 -4.61 17.26 -7.12
CA LEU A 534 -6.06 17.08 -7.31
C LEU A 534 -6.82 18.38 -7.68
N LYS A 535 -6.18 19.53 -7.55
CA LYS A 535 -6.75 20.83 -7.98
C LYS A 535 -6.35 21.19 -9.41
N LYS A 536 -5.47 20.43 -10.06
CA LYS A 536 -5.02 20.67 -11.44
C LYS A 536 -6.11 20.30 -12.45
N PRO A 537 -6.42 21.19 -13.43
CA PRO A 537 -7.48 20.94 -14.40
C PRO A 537 -7.27 19.66 -15.20
N GLU A 538 -6.05 19.41 -15.67
CA GLU A 538 -5.70 18.24 -16.48
C GLU A 538 -5.98 16.89 -15.77
N ILE A 539 -5.72 16.83 -14.45
CA ILE A 539 -5.98 15.64 -13.63
C ILE A 539 -7.49 15.47 -13.42
N ARG A 540 -8.20 16.55 -13.14
CA ARG A 540 -9.65 16.53 -12.95
C ARG A 540 -10.39 16.14 -14.24
N GLU A 541 -10.01 16.75 -15.37
CA GLU A 541 -10.57 16.43 -16.68
C GLU A 541 -10.38 14.96 -17.05
N MET A 542 -9.18 14.41 -16.83
CA MET A 542 -8.91 12.98 -17.06
C MET A 542 -9.86 12.09 -16.26
N PHE A 543 -9.99 12.33 -14.95
CA PHE A 543 -10.85 11.49 -14.11
C PHE A 543 -12.33 11.58 -14.49
N VAL A 544 -12.81 12.78 -14.77
CA VAL A 544 -14.23 13.01 -15.17
C VAL A 544 -14.50 12.41 -16.55
N LYS A 545 -13.60 12.62 -17.52
CA LYS A 545 -13.68 12.06 -18.87
C LYS A 545 -13.83 10.55 -18.85
N HIS A 546 -13.04 9.87 -18.04
CA HIS A 546 -13.05 8.41 -17.93
C HIS A 546 -14.08 7.87 -16.91
N GLY A 547 -14.87 8.74 -16.28
CA GLY A 547 -15.88 8.35 -15.30
C GLY A 547 -15.32 7.69 -14.04
N VAL A 548 -14.02 7.87 -13.74
CA VAL A 548 -13.36 7.30 -12.55
C VAL A 548 -13.81 8.03 -11.29
N PHE A 549 -13.81 9.36 -11.35
CA PHE A 549 -14.32 10.23 -10.30
C PHE A 549 -15.21 11.32 -10.87
N THR A 550 -16.22 11.74 -10.12
CA THR A 550 -16.92 13.00 -10.32
C THR A 550 -16.12 14.15 -9.69
N GLU A 551 -16.42 15.40 -10.07
CA GLU A 551 -15.81 16.59 -9.46
C GLU A 551 -15.97 16.58 -7.93
N ALA A 552 -17.16 16.25 -7.44
CA ALA A 552 -17.44 16.17 -6.01
C ALA A 552 -16.62 15.07 -5.31
N GLU A 553 -16.42 13.92 -5.96
CA GLU A 553 -15.60 12.83 -5.43
C GLU A 553 -14.12 13.22 -5.39
N ILE A 554 -13.61 14.02 -6.32
CA ILE A 554 -12.23 14.53 -6.31
C ILE A 554 -12.05 15.50 -5.13
N ASP A 555 -12.95 16.48 -4.97
CA ASP A 555 -12.89 17.45 -3.87
C ASP A 555 -13.01 16.77 -2.52
N SER A 556 -13.90 15.79 -2.39
CA SER A 556 -14.02 14.99 -1.18
C SER A 556 -12.72 14.27 -0.80
N ARG A 557 -12.04 13.66 -1.76
CA ARG A 557 -10.80 12.95 -1.52
C ARG A 557 -9.66 13.88 -1.14
N TYR A 558 -9.60 15.04 -1.75
CA TYR A 558 -8.66 16.08 -1.37
C TYR A 558 -8.81 16.45 0.12
N ASP A 559 -10.03 16.76 0.55
CA ASP A 559 -10.30 17.15 1.94
C ASP A 559 -10.07 16.00 2.92
N ILE A 560 -10.49 14.77 2.58
CA ILE A 560 -10.30 13.60 3.44
C ILE A 560 -8.82 13.25 3.61
N GLN A 561 -8.00 13.35 2.56
CA GLN A 561 -6.58 13.05 2.67
C GLN A 561 -5.86 14.04 3.58
N LEU A 562 -6.14 15.32 3.45
CA LEU A 562 -5.58 16.37 4.31
C LEU A 562 -6.04 16.25 5.76
N ASP A 563 -7.33 16.01 5.98
CA ASP A 563 -7.90 15.79 7.32
C ASP A 563 -7.32 14.55 7.99
N ASN A 564 -7.19 13.44 7.23
CA ASN A 564 -6.58 12.21 7.74
C ASN A 564 -5.09 12.39 8.09
N TYR A 565 -4.35 13.14 7.26
CA TYR A 565 -2.97 13.52 7.56
C TYR A 565 -2.86 14.29 8.87
N ALA A 566 -3.65 15.38 9.02
CA ALA A 566 -3.66 16.21 10.21
C ALA A 566 -4.01 15.39 11.47
N LYS A 567 -5.03 14.52 11.40
CA LYS A 567 -5.44 13.65 12.50
C LYS A 567 -4.38 12.62 12.87
N THR A 568 -3.66 12.08 11.89
CA THR A 568 -2.55 11.14 12.15
C THR A 568 -1.44 11.82 12.93
N ILE A 569 -0.96 12.98 12.45
CA ILE A 569 0.08 13.76 13.14
C ILE A 569 -0.40 14.21 14.53
N ARG A 570 -1.68 14.58 14.67
CA ARG A 570 -2.28 14.92 15.97
C ARG A 570 -2.18 13.75 16.97
N VAL A 571 -2.54 12.55 16.56
CA VAL A 571 -2.44 11.35 17.43
C VAL A 571 -0.98 11.10 17.82
N GLU A 572 -0.06 11.19 16.89
CA GLU A 572 1.39 11.03 17.16
C GLU A 572 1.89 12.08 18.17
N ALA A 573 1.58 13.36 17.94
CA ALA A 573 2.03 14.45 18.78
C ALA A 573 1.49 14.36 20.21
N LEU A 574 0.19 14.08 20.37
CA LEU A 574 -0.42 13.89 21.69
C LEU A 574 0.16 12.67 22.41
N THR A 575 0.44 11.59 21.68
CA THR A 575 1.06 10.38 22.25
C THR A 575 2.49 10.67 22.67
N ALA A 576 3.29 11.34 21.82
CA ALA A 576 4.66 11.74 22.15
C ALA A 576 4.71 12.63 23.39
N LEU A 577 3.87 13.64 23.45
CA LEU A 577 3.79 14.55 24.60
C LEU A 577 3.37 13.82 25.87
N SER A 578 2.41 12.91 25.80
CA SER A 578 1.97 12.09 26.92
C SER A 578 3.10 11.21 27.45
N MET A 579 3.80 10.46 26.57
CA MET A 579 4.93 9.61 26.96
C MET A 579 6.07 10.43 27.58
N ALA A 580 6.38 11.59 26.99
CA ALA A 580 7.40 12.48 27.53
C ALA A 580 7.04 12.94 28.95
N LYS A 581 5.80 13.38 29.18
CA LYS A 581 5.34 13.92 30.47
C LYS A 581 5.20 12.84 31.56
N THR A 582 4.75 11.63 31.19
CA THR A 582 4.34 10.63 32.19
C THR A 582 5.32 9.49 32.38
N GLU A 583 6.18 9.22 31.40
CA GLU A 583 7.11 8.09 31.44
C GLU A 583 8.57 8.55 31.38
N LEU A 584 8.99 9.24 30.29
CA LEU A 584 10.40 9.51 30.03
C LEU A 584 10.98 10.59 30.96
N TYR A 585 10.37 11.76 31.01
CA TYR A 585 10.87 12.86 31.84
C TYR A 585 10.96 12.51 33.33
N PRO A 586 9.93 11.88 33.95
CA PRO A 586 10.03 11.43 35.33
C PRO A 586 11.13 10.40 35.57
N ALA A 587 11.35 9.47 34.63
CA ALA A 587 12.40 8.48 34.71
C ALA A 587 13.80 9.13 34.66
N TYR A 588 14.00 10.07 33.76
CA TYR A 588 15.27 10.80 33.63
C TYR A 588 15.55 11.72 34.83
N VAL A 589 14.53 12.38 35.39
CA VAL A 589 14.66 13.13 36.65
C VAL A 589 15.10 12.23 37.78
N LYS A 590 14.54 11.03 37.87
CA LYS A 590 14.93 10.01 38.87
C LYS A 590 16.37 9.55 38.65
N ALA A 591 16.81 9.33 37.42
CA ALA A 591 18.19 8.96 37.11
C ALA A 591 19.19 10.07 37.52
N CYS A 592 18.88 11.35 37.26
CA CYS A 592 19.67 12.47 37.77
C CYS A 592 19.76 12.49 39.29
N GLY A 593 18.64 12.26 39.97
CA GLY A 593 18.63 12.16 41.44
C GLY A 593 19.51 11.05 41.98
N THR A 594 19.53 9.89 41.31
CA THR A 594 20.40 8.77 41.63
C THR A 594 21.88 9.15 41.48
N LEU A 595 22.28 9.70 40.32
CA LEU A 595 23.65 10.12 40.07
C LEU A 595 24.12 11.22 41.03
N ALA A 596 23.23 12.20 41.31
CA ALA A 596 23.55 13.24 42.31
C ALA A 596 23.82 12.69 43.72
N ASN A 597 23.05 11.67 44.12
CA ASN A 597 23.25 11.01 45.40
C ASN A 597 24.54 10.18 45.42
N ASP A 598 24.83 9.44 44.36
CA ASP A 598 26.06 8.65 44.23
C ASP A 598 27.30 9.56 44.23
N ALA A 599 27.27 10.68 43.52
CA ALA A 599 28.34 11.66 43.52
C ALA A 599 28.60 12.23 44.93
N LYS A 600 27.52 12.49 45.69
CA LYS A 600 27.62 12.95 47.06
C LYS A 600 28.27 11.90 48.01
N GLU A 601 27.92 10.63 47.86
CA GLU A 601 28.47 9.54 48.66
C GLU A 601 29.97 9.31 48.34
N VAL A 602 30.37 9.38 47.06
CA VAL A 602 31.78 9.32 46.63
C VAL A 602 32.58 10.47 47.21
N ALA A 603 32.07 11.70 47.22
CA ALA A 603 32.71 12.85 47.83
C ALA A 603 32.93 12.70 49.33
N LYS A 604 31.98 12.09 50.06
CA LYS A 604 32.14 11.79 51.51
C LYS A 604 33.30 10.84 51.79
N ALA A 605 33.63 9.95 50.84
CA ALA A 605 34.77 9.04 50.96
C ALA A 605 36.11 9.73 50.62
N SER A 606 36.12 11.04 50.37
CA SER A 606 37.28 11.82 49.96
C SER A 606 37.92 11.33 48.65
N VAL A 607 37.11 10.78 47.75
CA VAL A 607 37.49 10.36 46.40
C VAL A 607 37.07 11.43 45.41
N ASP A 608 37.85 11.63 44.35
CA ASP A 608 37.50 12.59 43.27
C ASP A 608 36.23 12.14 42.53
N ASN A 609 35.24 13.00 42.50
CA ASN A 609 33.95 12.80 41.87
C ASN A 609 33.64 13.84 40.75
N THR A 610 34.67 14.54 40.30
CA THR A 610 34.53 15.62 39.29
C THR A 610 33.80 15.14 38.02
N PHE A 611 34.15 13.95 37.52
CA PHE A 611 33.51 13.34 36.34
C PHE A 611 32.01 13.09 36.55
N MET A 612 31.59 12.64 37.76
CA MET A 612 30.18 12.42 38.08
C MET A 612 29.38 13.74 38.09
N VAL A 613 30.03 14.80 38.59
CA VAL A 613 29.44 16.16 38.60
C VAL A 613 29.32 16.72 37.16
N GLU A 614 30.29 16.43 36.30
CA GLU A 614 30.22 16.79 34.87
C GLU A 614 29.09 16.05 34.17
N ASP A 615 28.95 14.74 34.34
CA ASP A 615 27.85 13.95 33.81
C ASP A 615 26.48 14.47 34.29
N LEU A 616 26.39 14.81 35.59
CA LEU A 616 25.16 15.36 36.16
C LEU A 616 24.80 16.71 35.53
N LYS A 617 25.79 17.58 35.25
CA LYS A 617 25.54 18.83 34.53
C LYS A 617 25.01 18.59 33.12
N VAL A 618 25.57 17.63 32.38
CA VAL A 618 25.09 17.25 31.05
C VAL A 618 23.64 16.75 31.12
N LEU A 619 23.35 15.84 32.03
CA LEU A 619 21.98 15.30 32.21
C LEU A 619 20.97 16.40 32.58
N THR A 620 21.31 17.27 33.52
CA THR A 620 20.41 18.35 33.96
C THR A 620 20.20 19.41 32.84
N SER A 621 21.22 19.68 32.01
CA SER A 621 21.07 20.54 30.84
C SER A 621 20.12 19.95 29.81
N LEU A 622 20.27 18.67 29.47
CA LEU A 622 19.37 17.97 28.55
C LEU A 622 17.94 17.89 29.09
N LEU A 623 17.76 17.68 30.39
CA LEU A 623 16.45 17.71 31.04
C LEU A 623 15.77 19.09 30.97
N SER A 624 16.54 20.18 31.14
CA SER A 624 16.00 21.53 30.95
C SER A 624 15.54 21.73 29.52
N THR A 625 16.36 21.34 28.54
CA THR A 625 15.99 21.38 27.11
C THR A 625 14.75 20.55 26.81
N MET A 626 14.69 19.31 27.30
CA MET A 626 13.51 18.45 27.13
C MET A 626 12.24 19.07 27.69
N ARG A 627 12.33 19.71 28.87
CA ARG A 627 11.20 20.40 29.50
C ARG A 627 10.71 21.60 28.64
N GLU A 628 11.62 22.38 28.10
CA GLU A 628 11.29 23.48 27.20
C GLU A 628 10.67 22.99 25.91
N GLN A 629 11.18 21.88 25.35
CA GLN A 629 10.64 21.26 24.15
C GLN A 629 9.25 20.66 24.34
N MET A 630 8.95 20.10 25.51
CA MET A 630 7.58 19.65 25.84
C MET A 630 6.59 20.83 25.82
N ILE A 631 7.00 22.00 26.33
CA ILE A 631 6.17 23.21 26.30
C ILE A 631 6.01 23.69 24.85
N THR A 632 7.11 23.72 24.09
CA THR A 632 7.08 24.10 22.67
C THR A 632 6.15 23.20 21.85
N LEU A 633 6.19 21.90 22.07
CA LEU A 633 5.30 20.94 21.40
C LEU A 633 3.82 21.18 21.79
N GLU A 634 3.56 21.41 23.07
CA GLU A 634 2.20 21.72 23.55
C GLU A 634 1.64 23.03 22.93
N ASP A 635 2.48 24.05 22.83
CA ASP A 635 2.14 25.32 22.16
C ASP A 635 1.90 25.13 20.65
N ALA A 636 2.73 24.29 19.97
CA ALA A 636 2.58 23.97 18.57
C ALA A 636 1.27 23.21 18.30
N ILE A 637 0.93 22.23 19.15
CA ILE A 637 -0.35 21.49 19.10
C ILE A 637 -1.52 22.45 19.25
N ASN A 638 -1.51 23.33 20.27
CA ASN A 638 -2.60 24.30 20.50
C ASN A 638 -2.78 25.25 19.31
N LYS A 639 -1.69 25.69 18.68
CA LYS A 639 -1.74 26.52 17.47
C LYS A 639 -2.35 25.76 16.30
N ALA A 640 -1.90 24.53 16.05
CA ALA A 640 -2.43 23.70 14.98
C ALA A 640 -3.90 23.36 15.18
N GLU A 641 -4.35 23.06 16.41
CA GLU A 641 -5.76 22.81 16.75
C GLU A 641 -6.65 24.06 16.57
N SER A 642 -6.09 25.26 16.71
CA SER A 642 -6.82 26.50 16.49
C SER A 642 -6.84 26.97 15.03
N THR A 643 -6.17 26.25 14.13
CA THR A 643 -6.16 26.55 12.69
C THR A 643 -7.30 25.78 12.02
N ASP A 644 -8.37 26.50 11.65
CA ASP A 644 -9.62 25.93 11.10
C ASP A 644 -10.12 26.63 9.83
N SER A 645 -9.29 27.47 9.19
CA SER A 645 -9.63 28.24 8.00
C SER A 645 -9.90 27.34 6.77
N SER A 646 -9.13 26.27 6.60
CA SER A 646 -9.34 25.24 5.59
C SER A 646 -8.65 23.93 6.01
N THR A 647 -9.03 22.82 5.37
CA THR A 647 -8.35 21.50 5.56
C THR A 647 -6.87 21.57 5.20
N LEU A 648 -6.51 22.35 4.17
CA LEU A 648 -5.12 22.57 3.77
C LEU A 648 -4.33 23.35 4.85
N ASP A 649 -4.89 24.45 5.34
CA ASP A 649 -4.22 25.26 6.38
C ASP A 649 -4.03 24.44 7.66
N THR A 650 -5.05 23.67 8.05
CA THR A 650 -4.95 22.74 9.18
C THR A 650 -3.83 21.72 8.96
N ALA A 651 -3.82 21.00 7.86
CA ALA A 651 -2.78 20.00 7.56
C ALA A 651 -1.37 20.65 7.51
N THR A 652 -1.27 21.86 6.93
CA THR A 652 -0.01 22.62 6.86
C THR A 652 0.46 23.00 8.25
N ALA A 653 -0.42 23.46 9.14
CA ALA A 653 -0.06 23.80 10.52
C ALA A 653 0.49 22.57 11.28
N TRP A 654 -0.15 21.41 11.14
CA TRP A 654 0.36 20.17 11.74
C TRP A 654 1.74 19.77 11.16
N LYS A 655 1.91 19.90 9.85
CA LYS A 655 3.20 19.64 9.18
C LYS A 655 4.31 20.60 9.63
N ASP A 656 4.06 21.90 9.57
CA ASP A 656 5.13 22.91 9.68
C ASP A 656 5.43 23.33 11.12
N LEU A 657 4.47 23.19 12.04
CA LEU A 657 4.65 23.57 13.45
C LEU A 657 4.89 22.36 14.35
N VAL A 658 4.12 21.29 14.17
CA VAL A 658 4.09 20.18 15.13
C VAL A 658 5.19 19.16 14.86
N ILE A 659 5.39 18.74 13.62
CA ILE A 659 6.43 17.74 13.29
C ILE A 659 7.83 18.21 13.74
N PRO A 660 8.30 19.44 13.42
CA PRO A 660 9.60 19.88 13.89
C PRO A 660 9.74 19.94 15.42
N ALA A 661 8.65 20.26 16.13
CA ALA A 661 8.65 20.27 17.59
C ALA A 661 8.72 18.85 18.17
N MET A 662 8.04 17.88 17.55
CA MET A 662 8.16 16.46 17.89
C MET A 662 9.58 15.93 17.68
N ASP A 663 10.17 16.23 16.53
CA ASP A 663 11.52 15.78 16.16
C ASP A 663 12.57 16.35 17.13
N ALA A 664 12.46 17.61 17.49
CA ALA A 664 13.35 18.23 18.47
C ALA A 664 13.23 17.55 19.86
N LEU A 665 12.01 17.31 20.32
CA LEU A 665 11.77 16.62 21.61
C LEU A 665 12.29 15.18 21.58
N ARG A 666 12.07 14.45 20.48
CA ARG A 666 12.60 13.10 20.27
C ARG A 666 14.12 13.08 20.33
N ALA A 667 14.80 13.95 19.60
CA ALA A 667 16.26 14.00 19.56
C ALA A 667 16.89 14.16 20.96
N THR A 668 16.27 15.00 21.80
CA THR A 668 16.74 15.20 23.18
C THR A 668 16.43 14.00 24.07
N ALA A 669 15.25 13.42 23.96
CA ALA A 669 14.86 12.23 24.72
C ALA A 669 15.73 11.03 24.37
N ASP A 670 15.99 10.78 23.08
CA ASP A 670 16.86 9.69 22.60
C ASP A 670 18.33 9.92 23.05
N SER A 671 18.80 11.17 23.09
CA SER A 671 20.12 11.49 23.68
C SER A 671 20.18 11.18 25.18
N LEU A 672 19.11 11.45 25.94
CA LEU A 672 19.01 11.12 27.35
C LEU A 672 18.98 9.59 27.58
N GLU A 673 18.32 8.83 26.72
CA GLU A 673 18.29 7.35 26.76
C GLU A 673 19.72 6.78 26.81
N THR A 674 20.64 7.30 26.00
CA THR A 674 22.03 6.82 25.93
C THR A 674 22.88 7.14 27.19
N LYS A 675 22.37 7.98 28.10
CA LYS A 675 23.09 8.49 29.27
C LYS A 675 22.54 7.98 30.62
N VAL A 676 21.47 7.22 30.57
CA VAL A 676 20.85 6.63 31.77
C VAL A 676 21.03 5.12 31.76
N SER A 677 20.95 4.50 32.96
CA SER A 677 20.98 3.06 33.06
C SER A 677 19.81 2.41 32.30
N ALA A 678 20.05 1.31 31.60
CA ALA A 678 19.01 0.53 30.94
C ALA A 678 17.89 0.08 31.90
N GLN A 679 18.20 -0.10 33.21
CA GLN A 679 17.18 -0.41 34.21
C GLN A 679 16.29 0.78 34.58
N GLN A 680 16.74 1.99 34.34
CA GLN A 680 16.00 3.24 34.60
C GLN A 680 15.24 3.76 33.41
N TYR A 681 15.54 3.25 32.19
CA TYR A 681 14.78 3.56 30.99
C TYR A 681 13.42 2.85 31.05
N PRO A 682 12.29 3.57 30.92
CA PRO A 682 10.99 3.03 31.34
C PRO A 682 10.28 2.17 30.29
N ILE A 683 10.73 2.20 29.04
CA ILE A 683 10.08 1.50 27.91
C ILE A 683 11.08 0.60 27.18
N PRO A 684 10.63 -0.46 26.47
CA PRO A 684 11.51 -1.28 25.63
C PRO A 684 12.27 -0.43 24.62
N ASN A 685 13.58 -0.63 24.55
CA ASN A 685 14.46 0.07 23.59
C ASN A 685 14.53 -0.66 22.25
N TYR A 686 15.31 -0.13 21.31
CA TYR A 686 15.45 -0.73 19.97
C TYR A 686 16.13 -2.09 19.97
N ILE A 687 16.99 -2.40 20.94
CA ILE A 687 17.58 -3.74 21.09
C ILE A 687 16.48 -4.75 21.41
N ASP A 688 15.60 -4.42 22.35
CA ASP A 688 14.48 -5.27 22.75
C ASP A 688 13.52 -5.50 21.56
N LEU A 689 13.19 -4.43 20.82
CA LEU A 689 12.19 -4.47 19.75
C LEU A 689 12.72 -5.15 18.49
N LEU A 690 13.95 -4.88 18.07
CA LEU A 690 14.50 -5.36 16.81
C LEU A 690 15.22 -6.70 16.92
N PHE A 691 15.75 -7.03 18.12
CA PHE A 691 16.55 -8.22 18.32
C PHE A 691 15.98 -9.17 19.38
N GLY A 692 14.80 -8.89 19.90
CA GLY A 692 14.16 -9.69 20.95
C GLY A 692 13.62 -11.07 20.49
N ILE A 693 13.44 -11.29 19.18
CA ILE A 693 12.94 -12.56 18.62
C ILE A 693 14.09 -13.51 18.35
#